data_686af26aab2a126a8895824ac61b916f
#
_entry.id   686af26aab2a126a8895824ac61b916f
#
_cell.length_a   1.000
_cell.length_b   1.000
_cell.length_c   1.000
_cell.angle_alpha   90.00
_cell.angle_beta   90.00
_cell.angle_gamma   90.00
#
_symmetry.space_group_name_H-M   'P 1'
#
loop_
_entity.id
_entity.type
_entity.pdbx_description
1 polymer ?
#
loop_
_entity_poly.entity_id
_entity_poly.type
_entity_poly.pdbx_seq_one_letter_code
_entity_poly.pdbx_strand_id
1 'polypeptide(L)'
;MNTLHVAAAVLNQTPLDWRHNLENVRGAFAEARALGVSVLCLPELCLTGYGCEDAFHSANTLRRAWSALIELLPETRGMVVTVGLPVLHQNAVFNCAALLADGKLVGLVAKRHLAGDGIHYEPRWFKAWPAGVVDRHALPDGTTVPIGDLHFDVGGVRFGFEICEDAWVANRPGAALAGFGVDFILNPSASHFAFGKIEVRKRFVLEGSRAFGVTYLYANLLGNEAGRAIYDGGALIASSGKLVATGSRFSFQDRLLTTAQIDLDATRMGQARSASFRPDLAGDNAACVRAEFNWTAATQVKVVAQSSEPNGPWEEGEFVKEEEFTRAVALALFDYLRKAKAGGFTLSLSGGADSAAVAVLVRQAFAGALAELADDGVRLKLSHLRRLPEVLDVRSLTQALLTTAYQPTENSGSVTRDAARAVAEALGARHLELDVAAVHRGYLDVVERAVGRPLDWATDDIALQNIQARVRSPGIWMLANLSGSLLLSTSNRSEAAVGYATMDGDTSGSLSPIAGIDKNFLRHWLRWMETTGPVGFGAIPALAVINRQAPTAELRPPGALQTDEDDLMPYDLLDAVERAAIRDKHAPMEVWQLMQPQFPQFSPAQLAVWVERFFCLWSRNQWKRERYAPSFHLDDENLDPKTWCRWPILSGGFEVELEELRRAAGSVPS
;
A
#
# COMPACT_ATOMS: atom_id res chain seq x y z
N MET A 1 10.05 -17.25 38.14
CA MET A 1 9.78 -17.10 36.74
C MET A 1 9.21 -15.72 36.50
N ASN A 2 9.99 -14.84 35.92
CA ASN A 2 9.62 -13.43 35.68
C ASN A 2 9.00 -13.32 34.28
N THR A 3 7.70 -13.64 34.19
CA THR A 3 6.99 -13.69 32.91
C THR A 3 6.17 -12.43 32.72
N LEU A 4 6.35 -11.78 31.55
CA LEU A 4 5.59 -10.60 31.16
C LEU A 4 4.64 -10.95 30.01
N HIS A 5 3.44 -10.39 30.03
CA HIS A 5 2.51 -10.46 28.91
C HIS A 5 2.66 -9.20 28.06
N VAL A 6 3.03 -9.36 26.80
CA VAL A 6 3.35 -8.27 25.89
C VAL A 6 2.41 -8.30 24.68
N ALA A 7 2.21 -7.13 24.05
CA ALA A 7 1.42 -7.01 22.84
C ALA A 7 2.06 -6.04 21.84
N ALA A 8 1.91 -6.35 20.56
CA ALA A 8 2.10 -5.44 19.45
C ALA A 8 0.73 -5.19 18.76
N ALA A 9 0.35 -3.92 18.62
CA ALA A 9 -0.91 -3.54 17.99
C ALA A 9 -0.70 -3.13 16.55
N VAL A 10 -1.69 -3.40 15.69
CA VAL A 10 -1.85 -2.76 14.39
C VAL A 10 -3.07 -1.86 14.43
N LEU A 11 -2.98 -0.67 13.81
CA LEU A 11 -4.03 0.35 13.85
C LEU A 11 -4.33 0.88 12.45
N ASN A 12 -5.61 0.98 12.10
CA ASN A 12 -6.09 1.56 10.85
C ASN A 12 -6.39 3.05 11.07
N GLN A 13 -5.34 3.88 11.02
CA GLN A 13 -5.44 5.31 11.25
C GLN A 13 -5.79 6.08 9.98
N THR A 14 -6.21 7.34 10.18
CA THR A 14 -6.49 8.28 9.08
C THR A 14 -5.78 9.60 9.39
N PRO A 15 -5.03 10.19 8.46
CA PRO A 15 -4.32 11.44 8.69
C PRO A 15 -5.26 12.53 9.22
N LEU A 16 -4.87 13.15 10.33
CA LEU A 16 -5.59 14.25 10.99
C LEU A 16 -7.01 13.93 11.52
N ASP A 17 -7.44 12.68 11.49
CA ASP A 17 -8.69 12.25 12.15
C ASP A 17 -8.45 12.00 13.65
N TRP A 18 -8.32 13.08 14.40
CA TRP A 18 -7.98 13.05 15.81
C TRP A 18 -8.93 12.21 16.65
N ARG A 19 -10.23 12.23 16.36
CA ARG A 19 -11.22 11.49 17.12
C ARG A 19 -11.08 10.00 16.91
N HIS A 20 -11.11 9.58 15.67
CA HIS A 20 -11.06 8.15 15.32
C HIS A 20 -9.70 7.53 15.68
N ASN A 21 -8.60 8.25 15.42
CA ASN A 21 -7.26 7.79 15.78
C ASN A 21 -7.13 7.59 17.30
N LEU A 22 -7.66 8.51 18.12
CA LEU A 22 -7.68 8.36 19.57
C LEU A 22 -8.58 7.21 20.04
N GLU A 23 -9.75 7.03 19.43
CA GLU A 23 -10.65 5.91 19.72
C GLU A 23 -9.98 4.56 19.47
N ASN A 24 -9.20 4.44 18.38
CA ASN A 24 -8.42 3.24 18.08
C ASN A 24 -7.34 2.98 19.12
N VAL A 25 -6.58 4.01 19.52
CA VAL A 25 -5.55 3.90 20.57
C VAL A 25 -6.16 3.52 21.91
N ARG A 26 -7.25 4.17 22.33
CA ARG A 26 -7.98 3.83 23.55
C ARG A 26 -8.54 2.41 23.53
N GLY A 27 -9.09 2.01 22.39
CA GLY A 27 -9.54 0.65 22.20
C GLY A 27 -8.42 -0.38 22.36
N ALA A 28 -7.23 -0.10 21.81
CA ALA A 28 -6.06 -0.95 22.02
C ALA A 28 -5.62 -1.02 23.50
N PHE A 29 -5.67 0.11 24.22
CA PHE A 29 -5.38 0.11 25.67
C PHE A 29 -6.39 -0.71 26.47
N ALA A 30 -7.68 -0.55 26.17
CA ALA A 30 -8.74 -1.29 26.85
C ALA A 30 -8.63 -2.80 26.61
N GLU A 31 -8.38 -3.21 25.37
CA GLU A 31 -8.20 -4.59 24.98
C GLU A 31 -6.93 -5.20 25.60
N ALA A 32 -5.79 -4.48 25.54
CA ALA A 32 -4.55 -4.89 26.21
C ALA A 32 -4.74 -5.10 27.71
N ARG A 33 -5.45 -4.19 28.39
CA ARG A 33 -5.76 -4.32 29.82
C ARG A 33 -6.65 -5.52 30.11
N ALA A 34 -7.69 -5.76 29.29
CA ALA A 34 -8.57 -6.90 29.43
C ALA A 34 -7.83 -8.24 29.27
N LEU A 35 -6.77 -8.26 28.46
CA LEU A 35 -5.91 -9.42 28.25
C LEU A 35 -4.77 -9.50 29.30
N GLY A 36 -4.66 -8.55 30.22
CA GLY A 36 -3.58 -8.54 31.22
C GLY A 36 -2.19 -8.23 30.64
N VAL A 37 -2.15 -7.49 29.52
CA VAL A 37 -0.90 -7.05 28.87
C VAL A 37 -0.21 -6.01 29.73
N SER A 38 1.09 -6.18 29.96
CA SER A 38 1.93 -5.26 30.73
C SER A 38 2.74 -4.31 29.84
N VAL A 39 3.08 -4.74 28.60
CA VAL A 39 3.83 -3.96 27.61
C VAL A 39 3.07 -3.93 26.29
N LEU A 40 2.76 -2.73 25.80
CA LEU A 40 2.04 -2.54 24.53
C LEU A 40 2.85 -1.65 23.59
N CYS A 41 3.20 -2.17 22.40
CA CYS A 41 3.82 -1.42 21.34
C CYS A 41 2.75 -0.99 20.32
N LEU A 42 2.59 0.33 20.09
CA LEU A 42 1.74 0.89 19.04
C LEU A 42 2.55 1.29 17.81
N PRO A 43 1.91 1.52 16.64
CA PRO A 43 2.58 1.93 15.41
C PRO A 43 3.20 3.33 15.47
N GLU A 44 4.09 3.60 14.52
CA GLU A 44 4.72 4.89 14.27
C GLU A 44 3.67 5.97 13.94
N LEU A 45 3.84 7.19 14.49
CA LEU A 45 2.97 8.36 14.27
C LEU A 45 1.47 8.07 14.43
N CYS A 46 1.09 7.10 15.26
CA CYS A 46 -0.28 6.62 15.38
C CYS A 46 -1.29 7.66 15.89
N LEU A 47 -0.85 8.78 16.49
CA LEU A 47 -1.77 9.85 16.91
C LEU A 47 -2.23 10.71 15.73
N THR A 48 -1.32 11.05 14.85
CA THR A 48 -1.61 11.91 13.68
C THR A 48 -2.09 11.15 12.47
N GLY A 49 -1.71 9.89 12.34
CA GLY A 49 -1.49 9.19 11.10
C GLY A 49 -0.09 9.51 10.55
N TYR A 50 0.45 8.58 9.75
CA TYR A 50 1.78 8.72 9.14
C TYR A 50 1.75 9.61 7.89
N GLY A 51 0.72 9.51 7.07
CA GLY A 51 0.59 10.19 5.78
C GLY A 51 0.04 11.62 5.86
N CYS A 52 0.38 12.39 6.91
CA CYS A 52 -0.06 13.80 7.04
C CYS A 52 0.64 14.75 6.07
N GLU A 53 1.71 14.33 5.41
CA GLU A 53 2.48 15.11 4.44
C GLU A 53 2.82 16.53 4.98
N ASP A 54 2.61 17.58 4.18
CA ASP A 54 2.95 18.96 4.57
C ASP A 54 2.13 19.49 5.77
N ALA A 55 1.10 18.79 6.23
CA ALA A 55 0.41 19.14 7.47
C ALA A 55 1.29 18.96 8.73
N PHE A 56 2.40 18.21 8.65
CA PHE A 56 3.41 18.18 9.72
C PHE A 56 4.09 19.54 9.96
N HIS A 57 4.08 20.45 8.98
CA HIS A 57 4.58 21.83 9.16
C HIS A 57 3.54 22.77 9.82
N SER A 58 2.34 22.28 10.12
CA SER A 58 1.34 23.05 10.85
C SER A 58 1.60 23.01 12.36
N ALA A 59 1.81 24.16 12.98
CA ALA A 59 1.94 24.26 14.43
C ALA A 59 0.69 23.72 15.17
N ASN A 60 -0.49 23.77 14.55
CA ASN A 60 -1.71 23.21 15.12
C ASN A 60 -1.67 21.68 15.16
N THR A 61 -1.16 21.03 14.12
CA THR A 61 -0.99 19.56 14.07
C THR A 61 -0.10 19.09 15.22
N LEU A 62 1.03 19.78 15.44
CA LEU A 62 1.97 19.43 16.51
C LEU A 62 1.36 19.63 17.91
N ARG A 63 0.64 20.76 18.12
CA ARG A 63 -0.06 21.00 19.40
C ARG A 63 -1.16 19.97 19.66
N ARG A 64 -1.94 19.59 18.64
CA ARG A 64 -2.98 18.58 18.80
C ARG A 64 -2.43 17.19 19.08
N ALA A 65 -1.33 16.78 18.40
CA ALA A 65 -0.64 15.54 18.69
C ALA A 65 -0.17 15.48 20.16
N TRP A 66 0.36 16.59 20.65
CA TRP A 66 0.77 16.72 22.04
C TRP A 66 -0.43 16.64 23.00
N SER A 67 -1.51 17.38 22.73
CA SER A 67 -2.73 17.34 23.57
C SER A 67 -3.32 15.92 23.61
N ALA A 68 -3.34 15.21 22.48
CA ALA A 68 -3.78 13.84 22.40
C ALA A 68 -2.91 12.89 23.26
N LEU A 69 -1.59 13.06 23.25
CA LEU A 69 -0.69 12.29 24.11
C LEU A 69 -1.03 12.49 25.59
N ILE A 70 -1.17 13.75 26.03
CA ILE A 70 -1.47 14.08 27.44
C ILE A 70 -2.83 13.52 27.86
N GLU A 71 -3.83 13.56 26.99
CA GLU A 71 -5.16 12.99 27.24
C GLU A 71 -5.13 11.48 27.49
N LEU A 72 -4.22 10.77 26.81
CA LEU A 72 -4.05 9.31 26.95
C LEU A 72 -3.29 8.87 28.19
N LEU A 73 -2.50 9.74 28.85
CA LEU A 73 -1.64 9.35 29.97
C LEU A 73 -2.39 8.60 31.08
N PRO A 74 -3.52 9.06 31.60
CA PRO A 74 -4.22 8.36 32.69
C PRO A 74 -4.66 6.93 32.32
N GLU A 75 -4.86 6.70 31.03
CA GLU A 75 -5.32 5.41 30.52
C GLU A 75 -4.22 4.37 30.41
N THR A 76 -2.95 4.75 30.61
CA THR A 76 -1.79 3.82 30.59
C THR A 76 -1.44 3.27 31.98
N ARG A 77 -2.22 3.59 33.03
CA ARG A 77 -1.95 3.07 34.39
C ARG A 77 -1.87 1.55 34.41
N GLY A 78 -0.83 1.04 35.07
CA GLY A 78 -0.52 -0.39 35.18
C GLY A 78 0.07 -1.02 33.91
N MET A 79 0.43 -0.22 32.89
CA MET A 79 1.06 -0.68 31.66
C MET A 79 2.25 0.19 31.28
N VAL A 80 3.16 -0.37 30.50
CA VAL A 80 4.19 0.34 29.72
C VAL A 80 3.75 0.35 28.27
N VAL A 81 3.61 1.54 27.68
CA VAL A 81 3.01 1.71 26.35
C VAL A 81 3.89 2.63 25.49
N THR A 82 4.00 2.33 24.19
CA THR A 82 4.59 3.26 23.22
C THR A 82 3.51 3.99 22.44
N VAL A 83 3.71 5.28 22.17
CA VAL A 83 2.80 6.08 21.34
C VAL A 83 3.62 6.94 20.37
N GLY A 84 3.36 6.81 19.06
CA GLY A 84 4.06 7.58 18.03
C GLY A 84 3.43 8.96 17.79
N LEU A 85 4.28 10.02 17.74
CA LEU A 85 3.85 11.39 17.48
C LEU A 85 4.96 12.27 16.89
N PRO A 86 4.62 13.34 16.13
CA PRO A 86 5.58 14.38 15.74
C PRO A 86 5.84 15.33 16.92
N VAL A 87 7.11 15.72 17.14
CA VAL A 87 7.51 16.63 18.21
C VAL A 87 8.32 17.80 17.65
N LEU A 88 7.92 19.02 17.96
CA LEU A 88 8.70 20.23 17.67
C LEU A 88 9.70 20.46 18.80
N HIS A 89 10.99 20.34 18.51
CA HIS A 89 12.07 20.58 19.48
C HIS A 89 13.16 21.43 18.83
N GLN A 90 13.60 22.51 19.49
CA GLN A 90 14.60 23.45 18.96
C GLN A 90 14.34 23.90 17.50
N ASN A 91 13.06 24.24 17.19
CA ASN A 91 12.59 24.64 15.86
C ASN A 91 12.74 23.59 14.75
N ALA A 92 12.94 22.33 15.09
CA ALA A 92 12.91 21.21 14.16
C ALA A 92 11.81 20.23 14.55
N VAL A 93 11.18 19.58 13.56
CA VAL A 93 10.18 18.55 13.80
C VAL A 93 10.87 17.19 13.75
N PHE A 94 10.60 16.37 14.77
CA PHE A 94 11.12 15.02 14.88
C PHE A 94 9.99 13.99 14.92
N ASN A 95 10.19 12.86 14.27
CA ASN A 95 9.35 11.69 14.40
C ASN A 95 9.75 10.96 15.67
N CYS A 96 8.86 10.90 16.66
CA CYS A 96 9.16 10.38 17.98
C CYS A 96 8.23 9.25 18.41
N ALA A 97 8.78 8.35 19.24
CA ALA A 97 8.04 7.40 20.05
C ALA A 97 8.11 7.82 21.52
N ALA A 98 6.95 8.10 22.14
CA ALA A 98 6.83 8.35 23.56
C ALA A 98 6.77 7.03 24.30
N LEU A 99 7.57 6.84 25.36
CA LEU A 99 7.37 5.77 26.33
C LEU A 99 6.54 6.29 27.49
N LEU A 100 5.39 5.68 27.71
CA LEU A 100 4.47 5.95 28.81
C LEU A 100 4.51 4.80 29.79
N ALA A 101 4.55 5.09 31.06
CA ALA A 101 4.51 4.08 32.13
C ALA A 101 3.64 4.57 33.27
N ASP A 102 2.66 3.76 33.67
CA ASP A 102 1.79 4.01 34.83
C ASP A 102 1.18 5.43 34.88
N GLY A 103 0.69 5.90 33.73
CA GLY A 103 0.05 7.22 33.63
C GLY A 103 1.03 8.38 33.48
N LYS A 104 2.32 8.14 33.25
CA LYS A 104 3.36 9.18 33.14
C LYS A 104 4.10 9.08 31.83
N LEU A 105 4.48 10.21 31.26
CA LEU A 105 5.44 10.28 30.15
C LEU A 105 6.84 10.15 30.71
N VAL A 106 7.54 9.06 30.31
CA VAL A 106 8.90 8.75 30.80
C VAL A 106 9.96 9.43 29.93
N GLY A 107 9.78 9.40 28.61
CA GLY A 107 10.70 10.02 27.66
C GLY A 107 10.23 9.89 26.22
N LEU A 108 10.96 10.58 25.33
CA LEU A 108 10.70 10.64 23.90
C LEU A 108 11.92 10.12 23.12
N VAL A 109 11.79 8.99 22.45
CA VAL A 109 12.83 8.51 21.52
C VAL A 109 12.60 9.16 20.18
N ALA A 110 13.60 9.82 19.64
CA ALA A 110 13.54 10.45 18.34
C ALA A 110 14.21 9.56 17.27
N LYS A 111 13.54 9.39 16.14
CA LYS A 111 13.96 8.54 15.02
C LYS A 111 15.32 8.96 14.47
N ARG A 112 16.24 8.01 14.31
CA ARG A 112 17.63 8.27 13.88
C ARG A 112 17.78 8.19 12.37
N HIS A 113 17.06 7.29 11.71
CA HIS A 113 17.13 7.09 10.27
C HIS A 113 15.73 7.34 9.67
N LEU A 114 15.67 8.30 8.74
CA LEU A 114 14.42 8.70 8.10
C LEU A 114 14.21 7.93 6.81
N ALA A 115 13.00 7.42 6.61
CA ALA A 115 12.62 6.78 5.36
C ALA A 115 12.44 7.86 4.26
N GLY A 116 13.32 7.84 3.27
CA GLY A 116 13.35 8.85 2.19
C GLY A 116 13.18 8.26 0.80
N ASP A 117 13.10 6.94 0.69
CA ASP A 117 13.04 6.23 -0.58
C ASP A 117 11.60 5.88 -0.96
N GLY A 118 11.30 5.98 -2.25
CA GLY A 118 10.03 5.57 -2.81
C GLY A 118 8.85 6.38 -2.28
N ILE A 119 7.88 5.68 -1.69
CA ILE A 119 6.63 6.28 -1.18
C ILE A 119 6.82 7.07 0.10
N HIS A 120 7.89 6.83 0.84
CA HIS A 120 8.22 7.55 2.05
C HIS A 120 9.00 8.83 1.71
N TYR A 121 8.72 9.90 2.45
CA TYR A 121 9.29 11.21 2.17
C TYR A 121 9.65 11.98 3.45
N GLU A 122 10.02 11.25 4.51
CA GLU A 122 10.25 11.79 5.85
C GLU A 122 11.28 12.94 5.91
N PRO A 123 12.39 12.95 5.13
CA PRO A 123 13.35 14.04 5.16
C PRO A 123 12.77 15.42 4.76
N ARG A 124 11.60 15.44 4.10
CA ARG A 124 10.87 16.67 3.79
C ARG A 124 10.28 17.31 5.05
N TRP A 125 9.82 16.52 6.00
CA TRP A 125 9.06 16.98 7.16
C TRP A 125 9.84 16.89 8.46
N PHE A 126 10.70 15.88 8.61
CA PHE A 126 11.40 15.55 9.83
C PHE A 126 12.91 15.74 9.71
N LYS A 127 13.55 15.88 10.86
CA LYS A 127 15.01 15.81 10.98
C LYS A 127 15.41 14.51 11.66
N ALA A 128 16.48 13.88 11.16
CA ALA A 128 17.08 12.72 11.79
C ALA A 128 17.73 13.14 13.12
N TRP A 129 17.54 12.34 14.17
CA TRP A 129 18.17 12.61 15.44
C TRP A 129 19.63 12.08 15.45
N PRO A 130 20.60 12.85 15.96
CA PRO A 130 21.99 12.40 16.03
C PRO A 130 22.18 11.24 17.02
N ALA A 131 23.01 10.26 16.65
CA ALA A 131 23.34 9.14 17.54
C ALA A 131 24.02 9.61 18.82
N GLY A 132 23.66 9.01 19.96
CA GLY A 132 24.24 9.29 21.28
C GLY A 132 23.87 10.64 21.88
N VAL A 133 23.04 11.45 21.21
CA VAL A 133 22.62 12.76 21.72
C VAL A 133 21.34 12.62 22.55
N VAL A 134 21.35 13.26 23.72
CA VAL A 134 20.23 13.36 24.65
C VAL A 134 20.01 14.82 25.00
N ASP A 135 18.75 15.25 25.03
CA ASP A 135 18.35 16.61 25.42
C ASP A 135 17.09 16.57 26.30
N ARG A 136 16.58 17.72 26.69
CA ARG A 136 15.37 17.87 27.48
C ARG A 136 14.33 18.69 26.72
N HIS A 137 13.17 18.09 26.50
CA HIS A 137 12.03 18.76 25.85
C HIS A 137 11.17 19.45 26.92
N ALA A 138 10.92 20.76 26.71
CA ALA A 138 10.06 21.54 27.60
C ALA A 138 8.58 21.23 27.34
N LEU A 139 7.84 20.92 28.40
CA LEU A 139 6.41 20.68 28.35
C LEU A 139 5.60 21.97 28.57
N PRO A 140 4.33 22.01 28.12
CA PRO A 140 3.49 23.20 28.27
C PRO A 140 3.28 23.64 29.74
N ASP A 141 3.42 22.75 30.71
CA ASP A 141 3.31 23.03 32.14
C ASP A 141 4.62 23.55 32.76
N GLY A 142 5.66 23.74 31.96
CA GLY A 142 6.99 24.21 32.40
C GLY A 142 7.91 23.11 32.91
N THR A 143 7.46 21.87 32.99
CA THR A 143 8.33 20.72 33.30
C THR A 143 9.13 20.29 32.07
N THR A 144 10.05 19.36 32.21
CA THR A 144 10.82 18.82 31.08
C THR A 144 10.87 17.31 31.08
N VAL A 145 10.93 16.71 29.90
CA VAL A 145 11.09 15.28 29.70
C VAL A 145 12.34 15.00 28.85
N PRO A 146 13.06 13.90 29.06
CA PRO A 146 14.17 13.49 28.20
C PRO A 146 13.70 13.23 26.77
N ILE A 147 14.48 13.68 25.78
CA ILE A 147 14.27 13.41 24.36
C ILE A 147 15.60 13.02 23.71
N GLY A 148 15.57 12.06 22.78
CA GLY A 148 16.73 11.74 21.95
C GLY A 148 16.99 10.27 21.76
N ASP A 149 18.28 9.91 21.65
CA ASP A 149 18.75 8.53 21.54
C ASP A 149 18.77 7.89 22.93
N LEU A 150 17.60 7.42 23.36
CA LEU A 150 17.34 6.97 24.74
C LEU A 150 17.09 5.47 24.81
N HIS A 151 17.43 4.89 25.95
CA HIS A 151 16.87 3.64 26.42
C HIS A 151 16.32 3.81 27.85
N PHE A 152 15.51 2.86 28.31
CA PHE A 152 14.75 3.02 29.54
C PHE A 152 14.97 1.83 30.46
N ASP A 153 15.02 2.10 31.76
CA ASP A 153 14.92 1.10 32.82
C ASP A 153 13.65 1.39 33.62
N VAL A 154 12.61 0.60 33.37
CA VAL A 154 11.29 0.78 33.99
C VAL A 154 11.06 -0.37 34.99
N GLY A 155 11.23 -0.09 36.25
CA GLY A 155 11.08 -1.12 37.29
C GLY A 155 12.00 -2.33 37.12
N GLY A 156 13.22 -2.13 36.62
CA GLY A 156 14.21 -3.18 36.36
C GLY A 156 14.05 -3.96 35.07
N VAL A 157 13.13 -3.56 34.17
CA VAL A 157 13.00 -4.06 32.79
C VAL A 157 13.46 -2.99 31.82
N ARG A 158 14.33 -3.35 30.89
CA ARG A 158 15.00 -2.41 29.99
C ARG A 158 14.44 -2.45 28.58
N PHE A 159 14.15 -1.25 28.03
CA PHE A 159 13.55 -1.05 26.70
C PHE A 159 14.46 -0.19 25.84
N GLY A 160 14.65 -0.61 24.59
CA GLY A 160 15.22 0.18 23.51
C GLY A 160 14.26 0.28 22.35
N PHE A 161 14.58 1.15 21.38
CA PHE A 161 13.72 1.42 20.21
C PHE A 161 14.48 1.30 18.91
N GLU A 162 13.79 0.81 17.90
CA GLU A 162 14.10 0.96 16.48
C GLU A 162 12.82 1.42 15.78
N ILE A 163 12.73 2.70 15.43
CA ILE A 163 11.52 3.25 14.81
C ILE A 163 11.57 3.01 13.31
N CYS A 164 10.77 2.07 12.81
CA CYS A 164 10.59 1.74 11.40
C CYS A 164 11.93 1.62 10.64
N GLU A 165 12.35 2.67 9.89
CA GLU A 165 13.59 2.71 9.09
C GLU A 165 14.85 2.41 9.89
N ASP A 166 14.88 2.66 11.19
CA ASP A 166 16.00 2.30 12.06
C ASP A 166 16.32 0.80 12.01
N ALA A 167 15.34 -0.04 11.69
CA ALA A 167 15.53 -1.49 11.55
C ALA A 167 16.01 -1.94 10.16
N TRP A 168 15.95 -1.07 9.15
CA TRP A 168 16.28 -1.41 7.76
C TRP A 168 17.74 -1.09 7.38
N VAL A 169 18.40 -0.24 8.16
CA VAL A 169 19.77 0.20 7.91
C VAL A 169 20.80 -0.77 8.48
N ALA A 170 22.02 -0.77 7.92
CA ALA A 170 23.11 -1.62 8.40
C ALA A 170 23.57 -1.25 9.82
N ASN A 171 23.58 0.04 10.16
CA ASN A 171 23.96 0.55 11.49
C ASN A 171 22.73 0.74 12.37
N ARG A 172 22.04 -0.37 12.66
CA ARG A 172 20.83 -0.40 13.50
C ARG A 172 21.11 0.05 14.93
N PRO A 173 20.23 0.89 15.54
CA PRO A 173 20.32 1.24 16.96
C PRO A 173 20.40 0.04 17.91
N GLY A 174 19.70 -1.04 17.58
CA GLY A 174 19.68 -2.28 18.37
C GLY A 174 21.05 -2.89 18.66
N ALA A 175 22.04 -2.66 17.79
CA ALA A 175 23.40 -3.14 18.01
C ALA A 175 24.06 -2.46 19.24
N ALA A 176 23.88 -1.16 19.42
CA ALA A 176 24.35 -0.43 20.60
C ALA A 176 23.50 -0.77 21.84
N LEU A 177 22.17 -0.82 21.66
CA LEU A 177 21.22 -1.13 22.72
C LEU A 177 21.46 -2.50 23.37
N ALA A 178 21.90 -3.49 22.58
CA ALA A 178 22.29 -4.80 23.09
C ALA A 178 23.40 -4.70 24.16
N GLY A 179 24.42 -3.84 23.92
CA GLY A 179 25.49 -3.60 24.89
C GLY A 179 25.00 -3.01 26.21
N PHE A 180 23.91 -2.25 26.20
CA PHE A 180 23.27 -1.71 27.43
C PHE A 180 22.38 -2.73 28.13
N GLY A 181 22.28 -3.96 27.62
CA GLY A 181 21.52 -5.05 28.21
C GLY A 181 20.01 -4.80 28.21
N VAL A 182 19.47 -4.27 27.11
CA VAL A 182 18.01 -4.11 26.95
C VAL A 182 17.36 -5.49 26.86
N ASP A 183 16.18 -5.62 27.47
CA ASP A 183 15.37 -6.84 27.43
C ASP A 183 14.48 -6.87 26.19
N PHE A 184 13.99 -5.67 25.80
CA PHE A 184 13.07 -5.47 24.70
C PHE A 184 13.57 -4.44 23.70
N ILE A 185 13.39 -4.72 22.42
CA ILE A 185 13.37 -3.70 21.38
C ILE A 185 11.93 -3.53 20.90
N LEU A 186 11.43 -2.30 21.00
CA LEU A 186 10.11 -1.90 20.53
C LEU A 186 10.27 -1.22 19.17
N ASN A 187 9.57 -1.74 18.16
CA ASN A 187 9.63 -1.22 16.80
C ASN A 187 8.26 -0.71 16.35
N PRO A 188 7.91 0.55 16.68
CA PRO A 188 6.79 1.25 16.05
C PRO A 188 7.08 1.47 14.58
N SER A 189 6.22 1.01 13.69
CA SER A 189 6.42 1.09 12.25
C SER A 189 5.20 1.64 11.50
N ALA A 190 5.48 2.25 10.35
CA ALA A 190 4.54 2.58 9.28
C ALA A 190 5.10 2.05 7.96
N SER A 191 5.35 0.74 7.92
CA SER A 191 5.93 0.06 6.77
C SER A 191 4.82 -0.37 5.81
N HIS A 192 4.76 0.27 4.63
CA HIS A 192 3.78 -0.03 3.60
C HIS A 192 3.92 -1.45 3.06
N PHE A 193 2.82 -1.98 2.53
CA PHE A 193 2.78 -3.23 1.80
C PHE A 193 3.55 -3.13 0.47
N ALA A 194 4.29 -4.17 0.15
CA ALA A 194 4.72 -4.54 -1.19
C ALA A 194 4.81 -6.07 -1.25
N PHE A 195 4.72 -6.65 -2.45
CA PHE A 195 4.80 -8.10 -2.60
C PHE A 195 6.04 -8.69 -1.94
N GLY A 196 5.84 -9.71 -1.10
CA GLY A 196 6.92 -10.39 -0.38
C GLY A 196 7.63 -9.58 0.72
N LYS A 197 7.26 -8.33 0.96
CA LYS A 197 7.93 -7.46 1.95
C LYS A 197 7.79 -7.96 3.38
N ILE A 198 6.75 -8.71 3.70
CA ILE A 198 6.58 -9.35 5.00
C ILE A 198 7.74 -10.28 5.35
N GLU A 199 8.31 -10.98 4.36
CA GLU A 199 9.44 -11.88 4.58
C GLU A 199 10.73 -11.10 4.93
N VAL A 200 10.90 -9.90 4.39
CA VAL A 200 12.00 -9.01 4.78
C VAL A 200 11.81 -8.55 6.23
N ARG A 201 10.59 -8.17 6.61
CA ARG A 201 10.27 -7.79 8.00
C ARG A 201 10.51 -8.94 8.98
N LYS A 202 10.07 -10.16 8.66
CA LYS A 202 10.34 -11.35 9.46
C LYS A 202 11.85 -11.56 9.65
N ARG A 203 12.65 -11.41 8.59
CA ARG A 203 14.11 -11.59 8.65
C ARG A 203 14.76 -10.63 9.63
N PHE A 204 14.51 -9.33 9.54
CA PHE A 204 15.16 -8.38 10.44
C PHE A 204 14.63 -8.44 11.88
N VAL A 205 13.36 -8.82 12.10
CA VAL A 205 12.80 -9.05 13.44
C VAL A 205 13.43 -10.28 14.09
N LEU A 206 13.50 -11.39 13.36
CA LEU A 206 14.11 -12.62 13.83
C LEU A 206 15.61 -12.44 14.11
N GLU A 207 16.34 -11.84 13.15
CA GLU A 207 17.78 -11.63 13.31
C GLU A 207 18.08 -10.59 14.39
N GLY A 208 17.28 -9.53 14.50
CA GLY A 208 17.38 -8.56 15.59
C GLY A 208 17.18 -9.22 16.96
N SER A 209 16.14 -10.04 17.09
CA SER A 209 15.90 -10.81 18.32
C SER A 209 17.07 -11.75 18.65
N ARG A 210 17.63 -12.45 17.64
CA ARG A 210 18.74 -13.39 17.84
C ARG A 210 20.07 -12.68 18.12
N ALA A 211 20.45 -11.71 17.27
CA ALA A 211 21.76 -11.07 17.35
C ALA A 211 21.91 -10.16 18.55
N PHE A 212 20.85 -9.46 18.91
CA PHE A 212 20.85 -8.56 20.08
C PHE A 212 20.49 -9.30 21.40
N GLY A 213 20.01 -10.55 21.30
CA GLY A 213 19.60 -11.36 22.45
C GLY A 213 18.39 -10.81 23.21
N VAL A 214 17.44 -10.22 22.51
CA VAL A 214 16.28 -9.50 23.06
C VAL A 214 14.95 -10.12 22.64
N THR A 215 13.89 -9.71 23.31
CA THR A 215 12.54 -9.83 22.75
C THR A 215 12.27 -8.62 21.86
N TYR A 216 11.84 -8.88 20.62
CA TYR A 216 11.59 -7.87 19.60
C TYR A 216 10.10 -7.77 19.30
N LEU A 217 9.50 -6.58 19.50
CA LEU A 217 8.10 -6.29 19.22
C LEU A 217 8.02 -5.36 18.01
N TYR A 218 7.44 -5.84 16.91
CA TYR A 218 7.17 -5.07 15.71
C TYR A 218 5.67 -4.77 15.60
N ALA A 219 5.31 -3.50 15.63
CA ALA A 219 3.94 -3.00 15.43
C ALA A 219 3.85 -2.18 14.15
N ASN A 220 2.79 -2.34 13.36
CA ASN A 220 2.65 -1.66 12.08
C ASN A 220 1.27 -0.99 11.94
N LEU A 221 1.15 -0.05 10.99
CA LEU A 221 -0.15 0.46 10.55
C LEU A 221 -0.93 -0.61 9.77
N LEU A 222 -2.22 -0.36 9.58
CA LEU A 222 -3.17 -1.22 8.88
C LEU A 222 -4.02 -0.38 7.92
N GLY A 223 -4.43 -0.98 6.80
CA GLY A 223 -5.37 -0.38 5.85
C GLY A 223 -4.75 0.62 4.88
N ASN A 224 -5.59 1.31 4.13
CA ASN A 224 -5.18 2.44 3.31
C ASN A 224 -5.33 3.73 4.12
N GLU A 225 -4.21 4.33 4.49
CA GLU A 225 -4.24 5.50 5.36
C GLU A 225 -4.53 6.78 4.60
N ALA A 226 -3.68 7.12 3.62
CA ALA A 226 -3.65 8.41 2.93
C ALA A 226 -3.88 8.31 1.41
N GLY A 227 -4.39 7.19 0.92
CA GLY A 227 -4.85 7.02 -0.46
C GLY A 227 -3.92 6.23 -1.38
N ARG A 228 -2.59 6.21 -1.15
CA ARG A 228 -1.61 5.50 -2.01
C ARG A 228 -0.99 4.29 -1.35
N ALA A 229 -0.47 4.47 -0.13
CA ALA A 229 0.11 3.38 0.63
C ALA A 229 -0.97 2.47 1.20
N ILE A 230 -0.75 1.17 1.09
CA ILE A 230 -1.51 0.15 1.79
C ILE A 230 -0.62 -0.35 2.93
N TYR A 231 -1.16 -0.45 4.13
CA TYR A 231 -0.48 -1.07 5.26
C TYR A 231 -1.16 -2.40 5.55
N ASP A 232 -0.37 -3.46 5.56
CA ASP A 232 -0.89 -4.82 5.69
C ASP A 232 -1.06 -5.28 7.15
N GLY A 233 -0.66 -4.46 8.13
CA GLY A 233 -0.61 -4.89 9.52
C GLY A 233 0.56 -5.86 9.74
N GLY A 234 0.26 -7.09 10.17
CA GLY A 234 1.26 -8.15 10.31
C GLY A 234 2.24 -7.90 11.46
N ALA A 235 1.72 -7.62 12.66
CA ALA A 235 2.56 -7.48 13.86
C ALA A 235 3.36 -8.76 14.13
N LEU A 236 4.61 -8.60 14.61
CA LEU A 236 5.52 -9.70 14.87
C LEU A 236 6.10 -9.60 16.29
N ILE A 237 6.12 -10.70 17.02
CA ILE A 237 6.82 -10.82 18.31
C ILE A 237 7.82 -11.96 18.19
N ALA A 238 9.10 -11.65 18.37
CA ALA A 238 10.17 -12.64 18.33
C ALA A 238 11.00 -12.60 19.63
N SER A 239 11.46 -13.75 20.09
CA SER A 239 12.35 -13.88 21.23
C SER A 239 13.41 -14.93 20.95
N SER A 240 14.68 -14.61 21.24
CA SER A 240 15.82 -15.51 21.02
C SER A 240 15.90 -16.09 19.61
N GLY A 241 15.59 -15.28 18.60
CA GLY A 241 15.63 -15.65 17.18
C GLY A 241 14.46 -16.54 16.72
N LYS A 242 13.42 -16.68 17.52
CA LYS A 242 12.21 -17.44 17.17
C LYS A 242 11.00 -16.52 17.15
N LEU A 243 10.16 -16.68 16.15
CA LEU A 243 8.87 -16.04 16.11
C LEU A 243 7.96 -16.67 17.17
N VAL A 244 7.47 -15.84 18.08
CA VAL A 244 6.61 -16.27 19.20
C VAL A 244 5.14 -16.05 18.87
N ALA A 245 4.84 -14.93 18.18
CA ALA A 245 3.50 -14.62 17.71
C ALA A 245 3.55 -13.78 16.42
N THR A 246 2.54 -13.99 15.56
CA THR A 246 2.34 -13.25 14.31
C THR A 246 0.89 -12.78 14.25
N GLY A 247 0.68 -11.52 13.90
CA GLY A 247 -0.64 -10.94 13.71
C GLY A 247 -1.14 -11.12 12.27
N SER A 248 -2.47 -11.14 12.12
CA SER A 248 -3.13 -11.22 10.81
C SER A 248 -2.79 -10.03 9.92
N ARG A 249 -2.78 -10.28 8.61
CA ARG A 249 -2.58 -9.26 7.58
C ARG A 249 -3.89 -8.92 6.85
N PHE A 250 -3.96 -7.71 6.31
CA PHE A 250 -5.08 -7.20 5.49
C PHE A 250 -6.45 -7.26 6.18
N SER A 251 -6.49 -7.06 7.48
CA SER A 251 -7.74 -7.03 8.25
C SER A 251 -8.58 -5.79 7.96
N PHE A 252 -9.90 -5.96 7.97
CA PHE A 252 -10.88 -4.88 7.85
C PHE A 252 -11.25 -4.26 9.21
N GLN A 253 -10.68 -4.75 10.32
CA GLN A 253 -10.83 -4.16 11.65
C GLN A 253 -10.09 -2.82 11.74
N ASP A 254 -10.45 -1.98 12.72
CA ASP A 254 -9.71 -0.73 12.98
C ASP A 254 -8.45 -0.97 13.81
N ARG A 255 -8.40 -2.07 14.55
CA ARG A 255 -7.26 -2.48 15.38
C ARG A 255 -7.23 -3.99 15.59
N LEU A 256 -6.03 -4.52 15.77
CA LEU A 256 -5.79 -5.90 16.23
C LEU A 256 -4.61 -5.91 17.19
N LEU A 257 -4.66 -6.78 18.20
CA LEU A 257 -3.55 -7.02 19.13
C LEU A 257 -2.97 -8.40 18.90
N THR A 258 -1.67 -8.47 18.73
CA THR A 258 -0.90 -9.71 18.74
C THR A 258 -0.18 -9.82 20.06
N THR A 259 -0.42 -10.88 20.83
CA THR A 259 0.07 -11.02 22.22
C THR A 259 1.00 -12.21 22.38
N ALA A 260 1.92 -12.11 23.33
CA ALA A 260 2.81 -13.20 23.73
C ALA A 260 3.17 -13.14 25.22
N GLN A 261 3.46 -14.29 25.81
CA GLN A 261 4.08 -14.38 27.13
C GLN A 261 5.57 -14.56 26.98
N ILE A 262 6.35 -13.70 27.63
CA ILE A 262 7.81 -13.66 27.54
C ILE A 262 8.44 -13.97 28.88
N ASP A 263 9.30 -14.99 28.92
CA ASP A 263 10.16 -15.30 30.07
C ASP A 263 11.40 -14.39 30.05
N LEU A 264 11.39 -13.38 30.89
CA LEU A 264 12.47 -12.39 30.97
C LEU A 264 13.79 -13.00 31.45
N ASP A 265 13.71 -13.96 32.42
CA ASP A 265 14.90 -14.63 32.92
C ASP A 265 15.57 -15.46 31.83
N ALA A 266 14.77 -16.14 30.99
CA ALA A 266 15.29 -16.89 29.85
C ALA A 266 15.96 -15.97 28.81
N THR A 267 15.40 -14.79 28.50
CA THR A 267 15.99 -13.79 27.61
C THR A 267 17.35 -13.31 28.16
N ARG A 268 17.42 -12.91 29.43
CA ARG A 268 18.66 -12.45 30.08
C ARG A 268 19.73 -13.52 30.14
N MET A 269 19.34 -14.75 30.49
CA MET A 269 20.29 -15.87 30.49
C MET A 269 20.75 -16.26 29.09
N GLY A 270 19.92 -16.02 28.05
CA GLY A 270 20.31 -16.13 26.65
C GLY A 270 21.45 -15.18 26.29
N GLN A 271 21.36 -13.92 26.68
CA GLN A 271 22.45 -12.94 26.52
C GLN A 271 23.69 -13.37 27.32
N ALA A 272 23.55 -13.68 28.60
CA ALA A 272 24.66 -14.03 29.49
C ALA A 272 25.46 -15.27 29.01
N ARG A 273 24.81 -16.23 28.36
CA ARG A 273 25.45 -17.42 27.80
C ARG A 273 26.17 -17.18 26.47
N SER A 274 25.88 -16.06 25.78
CA SER A 274 26.52 -15.75 24.50
C SER A 274 27.97 -15.32 24.74
N ALA A 275 28.94 -16.12 24.27
CA ALA A 275 30.36 -15.82 24.44
C ALA A 275 30.80 -14.51 23.74
N SER A 276 30.07 -14.06 22.73
CA SER A 276 30.32 -12.81 22.00
C SER A 276 29.65 -11.58 22.64
N PHE A 277 28.75 -11.78 23.58
CA PHE A 277 28.09 -10.66 24.25
C PHE A 277 29.11 -9.85 25.08
N ARG A 278 29.07 -8.53 24.95
CA ARG A 278 29.92 -7.59 25.67
C ARG A 278 29.02 -6.52 26.27
N PRO A 279 28.79 -6.54 27.62
CA PRO A 279 28.06 -5.46 28.25
C PRO A 279 28.88 -4.17 28.21
N ASP A 280 28.20 -3.06 27.93
CA ASP A 280 28.81 -1.74 28.07
C ASP A 280 28.74 -1.32 29.51
N LEU A 281 29.90 -1.37 30.19
CA LEU A 281 30.07 -1.01 31.57
C LEU A 281 30.69 0.39 31.73
N ALA A 282 30.88 1.12 30.64
CA ALA A 282 31.53 2.43 30.64
C ALA A 282 30.57 3.53 31.13
N GLY A 283 30.57 3.77 32.40
CA GLY A 283 30.25 5.04 33.00
C GLY A 283 28.77 5.40 33.13
N ASP A 284 28.56 6.65 33.51
CA ASP A 284 27.24 7.27 33.74
C ASP A 284 26.46 7.36 32.41
N ASN A 285 25.49 6.46 32.28
CA ASN A 285 24.75 6.35 31.03
C ASN A 285 23.62 7.40 31.00
N ALA A 286 23.94 8.62 30.58
CA ALA A 286 23.01 9.74 30.48
C ALA A 286 21.80 9.43 29.54
N ALA A 287 21.94 8.45 28.64
CA ALA A 287 20.87 7.99 27.76
C ALA A 287 19.89 7.03 28.46
N CYS A 288 20.22 6.53 29.66
CA CYS A 288 19.34 5.64 30.43
C CYS A 288 18.34 6.42 31.26
N VAL A 289 17.07 6.42 30.86
CA VAL A 289 15.99 7.05 31.63
C VAL A 289 15.38 6.01 32.57
N ARG A 290 15.38 6.28 33.88
CA ARG A 290 14.83 5.37 34.89
C ARG A 290 13.45 5.82 35.33
N ALA A 291 12.54 4.85 35.51
CA ALA A 291 11.20 5.06 36.03
C ALA A 291 10.84 3.92 36.99
N GLU A 292 10.18 4.27 38.11
CA GLU A 292 9.60 3.28 38.98
C GLU A 292 8.35 2.65 38.34
N PHE A 293 8.24 1.34 38.44
CA PHE A 293 7.08 0.59 37.97
C PHE A 293 6.97 -0.74 38.72
N ASN A 294 5.76 -1.09 39.12
CA ASN A 294 5.50 -2.36 39.82
C ASN A 294 4.94 -3.37 38.81
N TRP A 295 5.77 -4.28 38.34
CA TRP A 295 5.35 -5.35 37.45
C TRP A 295 4.44 -6.33 38.18
N THR A 296 3.22 -6.48 37.74
CA THR A 296 2.32 -7.57 38.16
C THR A 296 2.75 -8.84 37.43
N ALA A 297 3.09 -9.88 38.22
CA ALA A 297 3.35 -11.20 37.66
C ALA A 297 2.15 -11.62 36.82
N ALA A 298 2.41 -12.09 35.59
CA ALA A 298 1.36 -12.62 34.76
C ALA A 298 0.69 -13.77 35.53
N THR A 299 -0.45 -13.50 36.12
CA THR A 299 -1.37 -14.55 36.54
C THR A 299 -1.61 -15.38 35.29
N GLN A 300 -1.72 -16.72 35.46
CA GLN A 300 -2.05 -17.61 34.35
C GLN A 300 -3.37 -17.13 33.72
N VAL A 301 -3.28 -16.06 32.93
CA VAL A 301 -4.33 -15.66 32.02
C VAL A 301 -4.43 -16.85 31.08
N LYS A 302 -5.60 -17.51 31.05
CA LYS A 302 -5.88 -18.45 29.97
C LYS A 302 -5.43 -17.75 28.71
N VAL A 303 -4.33 -18.22 28.14
CA VAL A 303 -3.96 -17.88 26.76
C VAL A 303 -5.21 -18.31 25.99
N VAL A 304 -6.06 -17.34 25.69
CA VAL A 304 -6.93 -17.51 24.52
C VAL A 304 -5.89 -17.61 23.43
N ALA A 305 -5.65 -18.83 23.01
CA ALA A 305 -4.90 -19.09 21.81
C ALA A 305 -5.64 -18.29 20.71
N GLN A 306 -5.29 -17.02 20.56
CA GLN A 306 -5.38 -16.41 19.25
C GLN A 306 -4.50 -17.33 18.46
N SER A 307 -5.15 -18.05 17.55
CA SER A 307 -4.60 -19.12 16.78
C SER A 307 -3.14 -18.81 16.51
N SER A 308 -2.25 -19.58 17.15
CA SER A 308 -0.86 -19.71 16.75
C SER A 308 -0.83 -20.50 15.42
N GLU A 309 -1.88 -20.41 14.62
CA GLU A 309 -1.80 -20.73 13.24
C GLU A 309 -0.96 -19.62 12.62
N PRO A 310 0.30 -19.92 12.32
CA PRO A 310 1.15 -19.01 11.60
C PRO A 310 0.42 -18.75 10.29
N ASN A 311 0.17 -17.46 10.01
CA ASN A 311 -0.32 -16.98 8.73
C ASN A 311 -1.59 -17.70 8.27
N GLY A 312 -2.63 -17.00 7.86
CA GLY A 312 -3.81 -17.67 7.29
C GLY A 312 -3.38 -18.65 6.19
N PRO A 313 -4.12 -19.72 5.93
CA PRO A 313 -3.74 -20.79 4.97
C PRO A 313 -3.35 -20.26 3.58
N TRP A 314 -3.72 -19.03 3.26
CA TRP A 314 -3.36 -18.36 2.01
C TRP A 314 -1.89 -17.87 1.96
N GLU A 315 -1.25 -17.62 3.10
CA GLU A 315 0.14 -17.10 3.15
C GLU A 315 1.21 -18.18 2.90
N GLU A 316 0.82 -19.46 2.98
CA GLU A 316 1.70 -20.62 2.74
C GLU A 316 1.36 -21.35 1.42
N GLY A 317 0.38 -20.84 0.66
CA GLY A 317 -0.10 -21.42 -0.58
C GLY A 317 0.83 -21.18 -1.77
N GLU A 318 0.48 -21.79 -2.91
CA GLU A 318 1.16 -21.60 -4.19
C GLU A 318 0.94 -20.19 -4.77
N PHE A 319 -0.22 -19.60 -4.50
CA PHE A 319 -0.69 -18.35 -5.12
C PHE A 319 -0.61 -17.15 -4.16
N VAL A 320 0.48 -17.05 -3.40
CA VAL A 320 0.64 -15.97 -2.39
C VAL A 320 0.56 -14.58 -3.02
N LYS A 321 1.14 -14.37 -4.20
CA LYS A 321 1.13 -13.07 -4.88
C LYS A 321 -0.29 -12.67 -5.32
N GLU A 322 -1.08 -13.59 -5.83
CA GLU A 322 -2.47 -13.41 -6.23
C GLU A 322 -3.37 -13.11 -5.02
N GLU A 323 -3.13 -13.80 -3.91
CA GLU A 323 -3.80 -13.56 -2.63
C GLU A 323 -3.44 -12.18 -2.07
N GLU A 324 -2.15 -11.83 -2.01
CA GLU A 324 -1.68 -10.53 -1.55
C GLU A 324 -2.28 -9.39 -2.41
N PHE A 325 -2.26 -9.53 -3.73
CA PHE A 325 -2.87 -8.55 -4.63
C PHE A 325 -4.35 -8.36 -4.34
N THR A 326 -5.09 -9.46 -4.26
CA THR A 326 -6.54 -9.44 -4.02
C THR A 326 -6.87 -8.77 -2.68
N ARG A 327 -6.22 -9.22 -1.60
CA ARG A 327 -6.49 -8.74 -0.24
C ARG A 327 -6.05 -7.29 -0.03
N ALA A 328 -4.87 -6.93 -0.53
CA ALA A 328 -4.35 -5.57 -0.42
C ALA A 328 -5.24 -4.55 -1.13
N VAL A 329 -5.59 -4.81 -2.40
CA VAL A 329 -6.41 -3.88 -3.18
C VAL A 329 -7.86 -3.86 -2.69
N ALA A 330 -8.41 -5.00 -2.25
CA ALA A 330 -9.74 -5.08 -1.65
C ALA A 330 -9.84 -4.23 -0.37
N LEU A 331 -8.87 -4.37 0.54
CA LEU A 331 -8.79 -3.55 1.76
C LEU A 331 -8.65 -2.07 1.42
N ALA A 332 -7.77 -1.73 0.48
CA ALA A 332 -7.55 -0.34 0.07
C ALA A 332 -8.81 0.30 -0.55
N LEU A 333 -9.55 -0.43 -1.38
CA LEU A 333 -10.82 0.05 -1.96
C LEU A 333 -11.88 0.28 -0.87
N PHE A 334 -12.03 -0.65 0.07
CA PHE A 334 -12.98 -0.50 1.17
C PHE A 334 -12.63 0.72 2.05
N ASP A 335 -11.36 0.88 2.40
CA ASP A 335 -10.89 2.02 3.17
C ASP A 335 -11.05 3.34 2.41
N TYR A 336 -10.77 3.35 1.11
CA TYR A 336 -10.95 4.54 0.29
C TYR A 336 -12.43 4.95 0.22
N LEU A 337 -13.34 3.99 0.06
CA LEU A 337 -14.80 4.23 0.09
C LEU A 337 -15.23 4.91 1.40
N ARG A 338 -14.87 4.34 2.54
CA ARG A 338 -15.31 4.82 3.85
C ARG A 338 -14.64 6.14 4.27
N LYS A 339 -13.32 6.26 4.05
CA LYS A 339 -12.53 7.44 4.45
C LYS A 339 -12.82 8.66 3.56
N ALA A 340 -13.05 8.46 2.26
CA ALA A 340 -13.50 9.50 1.35
C ALA A 340 -15.00 9.83 1.50
N LYS A 341 -15.75 9.05 2.31
CA LYS A 341 -17.20 9.16 2.47
C LYS A 341 -17.95 9.12 1.13
N ALA A 342 -17.48 8.31 0.19
CA ALA A 342 -18.04 8.18 -1.14
C ALA A 342 -19.33 7.36 -1.13
N GLY A 343 -20.24 7.62 -2.07
CA GLY A 343 -21.52 6.93 -2.21
C GLY A 343 -21.44 5.54 -2.83
N GLY A 344 -20.23 5.08 -3.23
CA GLY A 344 -19.96 3.82 -3.90
C GLY A 344 -18.90 4.00 -4.97
N PHE A 345 -18.89 3.08 -5.96
CA PHE A 345 -18.00 3.09 -7.10
C PHE A 345 -18.78 3.12 -8.41
N THR A 346 -18.24 3.82 -9.39
CA THR A 346 -18.70 3.81 -10.78
C THR A 346 -17.57 3.36 -11.68
N LEU A 347 -17.86 2.52 -12.68
CA LEU A 347 -16.86 1.91 -13.53
C LEU A 347 -17.36 1.80 -14.98
N SER A 348 -16.53 2.21 -15.94
CA SER A 348 -16.74 1.87 -17.34
C SER A 348 -16.33 0.42 -17.57
N LEU A 349 -17.31 -0.48 -17.76
CA LEU A 349 -17.08 -1.91 -17.94
C LEU A 349 -17.10 -2.23 -19.44
N SER A 350 -15.92 -2.25 -20.05
CA SER A 350 -15.75 -2.39 -21.49
C SER A 350 -15.91 -3.83 -22.01
N GLY A 351 -15.95 -4.82 -21.12
CA GLY A 351 -15.88 -6.24 -21.48
C GLY A 351 -14.44 -6.75 -21.68
N GLY A 352 -13.43 -5.92 -21.42
CA GLY A 352 -12.02 -6.29 -21.42
C GLY A 352 -11.49 -6.65 -20.02
N ALA A 353 -10.24 -7.17 -19.98
CA ALA A 353 -9.59 -7.70 -18.79
C ALA A 353 -9.47 -6.67 -17.65
N ASP A 354 -9.01 -5.45 -17.96
CA ASP A 354 -8.72 -4.43 -16.92
C ASP A 354 -9.99 -4.00 -16.20
N SER A 355 -11.05 -3.68 -16.93
CA SER A 355 -12.33 -3.28 -16.35
C SER A 355 -12.99 -4.41 -15.57
N ALA A 356 -12.87 -5.66 -16.03
CA ALA A 356 -13.33 -6.83 -15.31
C ALA A 356 -12.56 -7.03 -14.00
N ALA A 357 -11.23 -6.88 -14.02
CA ALA A 357 -10.39 -6.98 -12.84
C ALA A 357 -10.77 -5.95 -11.77
N VAL A 358 -10.98 -4.68 -12.15
CA VAL A 358 -11.41 -3.63 -11.22
C VAL A 358 -12.79 -3.97 -10.60
N ALA A 359 -13.74 -4.43 -11.41
CA ALA A 359 -15.07 -4.83 -10.91
C ALA A 359 -14.98 -6.00 -9.90
N VAL A 360 -14.16 -7.01 -10.19
CA VAL A 360 -13.89 -8.14 -9.30
C VAL A 360 -13.28 -7.67 -7.98
N LEU A 361 -12.27 -6.79 -8.01
CA LEU A 361 -11.60 -6.26 -6.82
C LEU A 361 -12.58 -5.49 -5.92
N VAL A 362 -13.49 -4.70 -6.49
CA VAL A 362 -14.56 -4.04 -5.71
C VAL A 362 -15.46 -5.05 -5.03
N ARG A 363 -15.88 -6.11 -5.73
CA ARG A 363 -16.68 -7.19 -5.11
C ARG A 363 -15.90 -7.88 -3.98
N GLN A 364 -14.59 -8.13 -4.18
CA GLN A 364 -13.74 -8.74 -3.15
C GLN A 364 -13.59 -7.84 -1.92
N ALA A 365 -13.59 -6.51 -2.09
CA ALA A 365 -13.60 -5.58 -0.97
C ALA A 365 -14.84 -5.76 -0.08
N PHE A 366 -16.01 -5.94 -0.68
CA PHE A 366 -17.26 -6.21 0.06
C PHE A 366 -17.29 -7.62 0.67
N ALA A 367 -16.77 -8.61 -0.06
CA ALA A 367 -16.69 -9.98 0.43
C ALA A 367 -15.77 -10.08 1.67
N GLY A 368 -14.58 -9.47 1.62
CA GLY A 368 -13.66 -9.44 2.74
C GLY A 368 -14.20 -8.70 3.96
N ALA A 369 -14.81 -7.53 3.73
CA ALA A 369 -15.41 -6.75 4.81
C ALA A 369 -16.54 -7.51 5.51
N LEU A 370 -17.45 -8.14 4.76
CA LEU A 370 -18.55 -8.93 5.34
C LEU A 370 -18.06 -10.17 6.07
N ALA A 371 -17.07 -10.87 5.54
CA ALA A 371 -16.52 -12.08 6.15
C ALA A 371 -15.90 -11.81 7.52
N GLU A 372 -15.28 -10.64 7.71
CA GLU A 372 -14.57 -10.32 8.94
C GLU A 372 -15.39 -9.45 9.92
N LEU A 373 -16.16 -8.49 9.41
CA LEU A 373 -16.88 -7.51 10.24
C LEU A 373 -18.32 -7.92 10.55
N ALA A 374 -18.85 -8.89 9.83
CA ALA A 374 -20.28 -9.20 9.80
C ALA A 374 -21.15 -7.99 9.40
N ASP A 375 -22.47 -8.12 9.46
CA ASP A 375 -23.44 -7.09 9.03
C ASP A 375 -23.30 -5.79 9.85
N ASP A 376 -23.34 -5.89 11.17
CA ASP A 376 -23.27 -4.73 12.06
C ASP A 376 -21.97 -3.93 11.91
N GLY A 377 -20.84 -4.62 11.78
CA GLY A 377 -19.55 -3.96 11.59
C GLY A 377 -19.44 -3.24 10.24
N VAL A 378 -19.97 -3.83 9.17
CA VAL A 378 -20.02 -3.17 7.86
C VAL A 378 -20.93 -1.96 7.89
N ARG A 379 -22.12 -2.05 8.52
CA ARG A 379 -23.02 -0.89 8.70
C ARG A 379 -22.37 0.24 9.48
N LEU A 380 -21.65 -0.10 10.54
CA LEU A 380 -20.93 0.89 11.33
C LEU A 380 -19.87 1.63 10.49
N LYS A 381 -19.05 0.89 9.76
CA LYS A 381 -17.98 1.48 8.93
C LYS A 381 -18.51 2.27 7.73
N LEU A 382 -19.66 1.91 7.20
CA LEU A 382 -20.32 2.60 6.10
C LEU A 382 -21.48 3.51 6.57
N SER A 383 -21.50 3.93 7.83
CA SER A 383 -22.55 4.77 8.44
C SER A 383 -22.76 6.14 7.77
N HIS A 384 -21.80 6.61 6.96
CA HIS A 384 -21.94 7.80 6.12
C HIS A 384 -22.95 7.60 4.97
N LEU A 385 -23.27 6.37 4.59
CA LEU A 385 -24.22 6.03 3.55
C LEU A 385 -25.65 6.09 4.12
N ARG A 386 -26.51 6.86 3.47
CA ARG A 386 -27.89 7.07 3.94
C ARG A 386 -28.77 5.81 3.82
N ARG A 387 -28.47 4.94 2.89
CA ARG A 387 -29.23 3.72 2.61
C ARG A 387 -28.30 2.58 2.26
N LEU A 388 -28.25 1.58 3.10
CA LEU A 388 -27.68 0.27 2.82
C LEU A 388 -28.83 -0.73 2.68
N PRO A 389 -28.66 -1.84 1.95
CA PRO A 389 -29.63 -2.93 1.88
C PRO A 389 -30.08 -3.42 3.28
N GLU A 390 -31.33 -3.87 3.42
CA GLU A 390 -31.80 -4.45 4.69
C GLU A 390 -31.05 -5.72 5.06
N VAL A 391 -30.80 -6.59 4.08
CA VAL A 391 -29.95 -7.76 4.20
C VAL A 391 -28.64 -7.46 3.52
N LEU A 392 -27.54 -7.51 4.27
CA LEU A 392 -26.20 -7.34 3.72
C LEU A 392 -25.60 -8.71 3.35
N ASP A 393 -25.46 -8.93 2.07
CA ASP A 393 -24.61 -9.97 1.51
C ASP A 393 -23.73 -9.35 0.42
N VAL A 394 -22.79 -10.13 -0.10
CA VAL A 394 -21.84 -9.64 -1.12
C VAL A 394 -22.58 -9.14 -2.36
N ARG A 395 -23.67 -9.80 -2.77
CA ARG A 395 -24.44 -9.43 -3.96
C ARG A 395 -25.22 -8.12 -3.75
N SER A 396 -25.91 -7.99 -2.63
CA SER A 396 -26.71 -6.82 -2.29
C SER A 396 -25.83 -5.55 -2.11
N LEU A 397 -24.67 -5.70 -1.45
CA LEU A 397 -23.68 -4.61 -1.35
C LEU A 397 -23.11 -4.23 -2.71
N THR A 398 -22.73 -5.22 -3.53
CA THR A 398 -22.20 -4.94 -4.87
C THR A 398 -23.26 -4.23 -5.72
N GLN A 399 -24.53 -4.65 -5.67
CA GLN A 399 -25.61 -4.01 -6.40
C GLN A 399 -25.87 -2.56 -5.94
N ALA A 400 -25.75 -2.30 -4.65
CA ALA A 400 -25.97 -0.98 -4.08
C ALA A 400 -24.81 -0.01 -4.34
N LEU A 401 -23.56 -0.51 -4.31
CA LEU A 401 -22.36 0.33 -4.24
C LEU A 401 -21.45 0.24 -5.48
N LEU A 402 -21.72 -0.64 -6.44
CA LEU A 402 -21.00 -0.69 -7.72
C LEU A 402 -21.96 -0.50 -8.90
N THR A 403 -21.83 0.66 -9.56
CA THR A 403 -22.51 0.92 -10.82
C THR A 403 -21.51 0.75 -11.96
N THR A 404 -21.82 -0.11 -12.92
CA THR A 404 -21.04 -0.32 -14.13
C THR A 404 -21.80 0.18 -15.35
N ALA A 405 -21.09 0.69 -16.35
CA ALA A 405 -21.69 1.08 -17.62
C ALA A 405 -20.89 0.53 -18.81
N TYR A 406 -21.59 -0.13 -19.75
CA TYR A 406 -21.06 -0.40 -21.08
C TYR A 406 -21.44 0.77 -22.00
N GLN A 407 -20.48 1.26 -22.78
CA GLN A 407 -20.66 2.49 -23.56
C GLN A 407 -20.31 2.23 -25.03
N PRO A 408 -21.25 1.62 -25.82
CA PRO A 408 -21.00 1.29 -27.22
C PRO A 408 -20.86 2.55 -28.08
N THR A 409 -20.01 2.43 -29.10
CA THR A 409 -19.92 3.28 -30.28
C THR A 409 -20.31 2.46 -31.53
N GLU A 410 -20.20 3.03 -32.71
CA GLU A 410 -20.46 2.32 -33.97
C GLU A 410 -19.48 1.14 -34.19
N ASN A 411 -18.28 1.20 -33.60
CA ASN A 411 -17.23 0.19 -33.74
C ASN A 411 -17.29 -0.91 -32.67
N SER A 412 -18.21 -0.83 -31.71
CA SER A 412 -18.31 -1.77 -30.61
C SER A 412 -19.01 -3.07 -30.99
N GLY A 413 -18.41 -4.21 -30.62
CA GLY A 413 -18.93 -5.53 -30.95
C GLY A 413 -19.96 -6.07 -29.94
N SER A 414 -20.71 -7.10 -30.32
CA SER A 414 -21.60 -7.83 -29.40
C SER A 414 -20.83 -8.63 -28.38
N VAL A 415 -19.63 -9.12 -28.72
CA VAL A 415 -18.81 -9.98 -27.86
C VAL A 415 -18.42 -9.27 -26.57
N THR A 416 -17.90 -8.06 -26.66
CA THR A 416 -17.48 -7.24 -25.49
C THR A 416 -18.69 -6.77 -24.69
N ARG A 417 -19.82 -6.43 -25.34
CA ARG A 417 -21.06 -6.08 -24.67
C ARG A 417 -21.61 -7.23 -23.85
N ASP A 418 -21.71 -8.42 -24.44
CA ASP A 418 -22.24 -9.60 -23.78
C ASP A 418 -21.31 -10.06 -22.65
N ALA A 419 -19.99 -9.93 -22.81
CA ALA A 419 -19.01 -10.19 -21.78
C ALA A 419 -19.14 -9.20 -20.60
N ALA A 420 -19.27 -7.90 -20.86
CA ALA A 420 -19.50 -6.90 -19.82
C ALA A 420 -20.76 -7.18 -19.02
N ARG A 421 -21.86 -7.51 -19.70
CA ARG A 421 -23.13 -7.87 -19.07
C ARG A 421 -22.98 -9.14 -18.20
N ALA A 422 -22.39 -10.19 -18.74
CA ALA A 422 -22.19 -11.46 -18.02
C ALA A 422 -21.35 -11.30 -16.75
N VAL A 423 -20.28 -10.52 -16.82
CA VAL A 423 -19.45 -10.18 -15.65
C VAL A 423 -20.25 -9.39 -14.63
N ALA A 424 -20.93 -8.32 -15.03
CA ALA A 424 -21.72 -7.48 -14.14
C ALA A 424 -22.81 -8.28 -13.39
N GLU A 425 -23.52 -9.16 -14.11
CA GLU A 425 -24.55 -10.05 -13.56
C GLU A 425 -23.97 -11.05 -12.54
N ALA A 426 -22.84 -11.67 -12.88
CA ALA A 426 -22.15 -12.63 -12.01
C ALA A 426 -21.64 -11.98 -10.72
N LEU A 427 -21.14 -10.76 -10.81
CA LEU A 427 -20.69 -9.98 -9.65
C LEU A 427 -21.85 -9.40 -8.82
N GLY A 428 -23.05 -9.28 -9.42
CA GLY A 428 -24.20 -8.62 -8.83
C GLY A 428 -24.18 -7.10 -8.93
N ALA A 429 -23.38 -6.52 -9.82
CA ALA A 429 -23.28 -5.08 -10.00
C ALA A 429 -24.53 -4.49 -10.68
N ARG A 430 -24.85 -3.23 -10.39
CA ARG A 430 -25.82 -2.47 -11.17
C ARG A 430 -25.21 -2.14 -12.53
N HIS A 431 -25.75 -2.72 -13.60
CA HIS A 431 -25.23 -2.54 -14.95
C HIS A 431 -26.13 -1.69 -15.82
N LEU A 432 -25.53 -0.74 -16.55
CA LEU A 432 -26.22 0.17 -17.48
C LEU A 432 -25.57 0.08 -18.86
N GLU A 433 -26.36 0.30 -19.90
CA GLU A 433 -25.86 0.50 -21.26
C GLU A 433 -26.12 1.96 -21.66
N LEU A 434 -25.07 2.68 -22.05
CA LEU A 434 -25.12 4.09 -22.48
C LEU A 434 -24.62 4.17 -23.90
N ASP A 435 -25.52 4.14 -24.89
CA ASP A 435 -25.14 4.33 -26.29
C ASP A 435 -24.63 5.75 -26.53
N VAL A 436 -23.36 5.87 -26.88
CA VAL A 436 -22.69 7.14 -27.16
C VAL A 436 -22.43 7.39 -28.63
N ALA A 437 -22.93 6.54 -29.57
CA ALA A 437 -22.69 6.64 -30.99
C ALA A 437 -23.18 7.98 -31.58
N ALA A 438 -24.36 8.45 -31.18
CA ALA A 438 -24.89 9.73 -31.66
C ALA A 438 -24.05 10.93 -31.17
N VAL A 439 -23.52 10.88 -29.94
CA VAL A 439 -22.63 11.93 -29.40
C VAL A 439 -21.29 11.90 -30.13
N HIS A 440 -20.73 10.70 -30.35
CA HIS A 440 -19.50 10.51 -31.13
C HIS A 440 -19.61 11.15 -32.53
N ARG A 441 -20.66 10.80 -33.27
CA ARG A 441 -20.93 11.38 -34.61
C ARG A 441 -21.07 12.89 -34.55
N GLY A 442 -21.79 13.42 -33.57
CA GLY A 442 -21.93 14.86 -33.36
C GLY A 442 -20.59 15.59 -33.18
N TYR A 443 -19.63 14.99 -32.49
CA TYR A 443 -18.27 15.55 -32.37
C TYR A 443 -17.53 15.54 -33.71
N LEU A 444 -17.61 14.43 -34.48
CA LEU A 444 -16.99 14.36 -35.81
C LEU A 444 -17.56 15.46 -36.74
N ASP A 445 -18.88 15.59 -36.80
CA ASP A 445 -19.55 16.59 -37.62
C ASP A 445 -19.14 18.03 -37.29
N VAL A 446 -18.93 18.32 -36.00
CA VAL A 446 -18.48 19.66 -35.55
C VAL A 446 -17.05 19.93 -35.99
N VAL A 447 -16.16 18.96 -35.82
CA VAL A 447 -14.73 19.11 -36.18
C VAL A 447 -14.54 19.14 -37.68
N GLU A 448 -15.18 18.25 -38.46
CA GLU A 448 -15.11 18.22 -39.94
C GLU A 448 -15.56 19.53 -40.56
N ARG A 449 -16.64 20.11 -40.03
CA ARG A 449 -17.10 21.44 -40.46
C ARG A 449 -16.07 22.53 -40.16
N ALA A 450 -15.41 22.45 -39.02
CA ALA A 450 -14.43 23.46 -38.59
C ALA A 450 -13.12 23.37 -39.38
N VAL A 451 -12.65 22.16 -39.71
CA VAL A 451 -11.42 21.93 -40.51
C VAL A 451 -11.65 21.95 -42.01
N GLY A 452 -12.92 21.97 -42.47
CA GLY A 452 -13.31 22.07 -43.86
C GLY A 452 -13.07 20.81 -44.70
N ARG A 453 -12.89 19.63 -44.05
CA ARG A 453 -12.73 18.33 -44.72
C ARG A 453 -13.28 17.19 -43.88
N PRO A 454 -13.67 16.07 -44.49
CA PRO A 454 -13.95 14.85 -43.72
C PRO A 454 -12.68 14.31 -43.09
N LEU A 455 -12.84 13.60 -41.93
CA LEU A 455 -11.77 12.86 -41.28
C LEU A 455 -11.67 11.45 -41.87
N ASP A 456 -10.44 10.97 -42.05
CA ASP A 456 -10.15 9.67 -42.68
C ASP A 456 -9.22 8.83 -41.80
N TRP A 457 -9.50 7.55 -41.68
CA TRP A 457 -8.71 6.59 -40.91
C TRP A 457 -7.27 6.44 -41.42
N ALA A 458 -6.99 6.70 -42.70
CA ALA A 458 -5.63 6.64 -43.21
C ALA A 458 -4.73 7.78 -42.74
N THR A 459 -5.30 8.95 -42.45
CA THR A 459 -4.55 10.16 -42.07
C THR A 459 -4.82 10.65 -40.66
N ASP A 460 -6.00 10.36 -40.09
CA ASP A 460 -6.47 10.91 -38.82
C ASP A 460 -6.72 9.82 -37.75
N ASP A 461 -6.15 8.62 -37.94
CA ASP A 461 -6.35 7.41 -37.12
C ASP A 461 -6.33 7.69 -35.59
N ILE A 462 -5.26 8.32 -35.07
CA ILE A 462 -5.12 8.64 -33.66
C ILE A 462 -6.23 9.58 -33.16
N ALA A 463 -6.62 10.56 -33.95
CA ALA A 463 -7.68 11.49 -33.57
C ALA A 463 -9.04 10.79 -33.48
N LEU A 464 -9.33 9.89 -34.43
CA LEU A 464 -10.55 9.10 -34.49
C LEU A 464 -10.64 8.08 -33.34
N GLN A 465 -9.55 7.42 -32.97
CA GLN A 465 -9.50 6.55 -31.83
C GLN A 465 -9.70 7.34 -30.53
N ASN A 466 -8.97 8.43 -30.34
CA ASN A 466 -9.01 9.24 -29.14
C ASN A 466 -10.38 9.85 -28.87
N ILE A 467 -11.12 10.29 -29.89
CA ILE A 467 -12.46 10.83 -29.67
C ILE A 467 -13.45 9.75 -29.20
N GLN A 468 -13.32 8.52 -29.69
CA GLN A 468 -14.15 7.40 -29.24
C GLN A 468 -13.91 7.06 -27.75
N ALA A 469 -12.66 7.07 -27.32
CA ALA A 469 -12.35 6.88 -25.89
C ALA A 469 -12.88 8.05 -25.05
N ARG A 470 -12.69 9.29 -25.49
CA ARG A 470 -13.10 10.49 -24.75
C ARG A 470 -14.60 10.68 -24.64
N VAL A 471 -15.37 10.34 -25.67
CA VAL A 471 -16.83 10.53 -25.66
C VAL A 471 -17.53 9.72 -24.56
N ARG A 472 -16.89 8.64 -24.08
CA ARG A 472 -17.38 7.81 -22.98
C ARG A 472 -17.26 8.52 -21.63
N SER A 473 -16.26 9.39 -21.48
CA SER A 473 -15.89 10.01 -20.20
C SER A 473 -16.98 10.90 -19.58
N PRO A 474 -17.63 11.84 -20.29
CA PRO A 474 -18.65 12.69 -19.66
C PRO A 474 -19.85 11.91 -19.10
N GLY A 475 -20.29 10.86 -19.80
CA GLY A 475 -21.42 10.04 -19.35
C GLY A 475 -21.14 9.28 -18.06
N ILE A 476 -19.97 8.66 -17.96
CA ILE A 476 -19.60 7.89 -16.77
C ILE A 476 -19.32 8.82 -15.57
N TRP A 477 -18.73 9.99 -15.79
CA TRP A 477 -18.58 11.02 -14.77
C TRP A 477 -19.92 11.53 -14.25
N MET A 478 -20.90 11.72 -15.14
CA MET A 478 -22.26 12.09 -14.73
C MET A 478 -22.88 11.05 -13.81
N LEU A 479 -22.76 9.75 -14.11
CA LEU A 479 -23.25 8.70 -13.24
C LEU A 479 -22.55 8.73 -11.86
N ALA A 480 -21.22 8.91 -11.83
CA ALA A 480 -20.48 9.05 -10.60
C ALA A 480 -20.95 10.27 -9.77
N ASN A 481 -21.14 11.40 -10.39
CA ASN A 481 -21.62 12.63 -9.73
C ASN A 481 -23.05 12.48 -9.18
N LEU A 482 -23.95 11.84 -9.94
CA LEU A 482 -25.33 11.61 -9.51
C LEU A 482 -25.44 10.71 -8.27
N SER A 483 -24.53 9.75 -8.14
CA SER A 483 -24.49 8.81 -7.01
C SER A 483 -23.53 9.24 -5.89
N GLY A 484 -22.72 10.27 -6.09
CA GLY A 484 -21.64 10.66 -5.17
C GLY A 484 -20.55 9.59 -5.06
N SER A 485 -20.39 8.77 -6.10
CA SER A 485 -19.44 7.66 -6.13
C SER A 485 -18.08 8.06 -6.70
N LEU A 486 -17.07 7.24 -6.40
CA LEU A 486 -15.75 7.35 -7.02
C LEU A 486 -15.78 6.70 -8.40
N LEU A 487 -15.36 7.43 -9.43
CA LEU A 487 -15.11 6.86 -10.75
C LEU A 487 -13.76 6.13 -10.72
N LEU A 488 -13.77 4.84 -11.06
CA LEU A 488 -12.56 4.03 -11.14
C LEU A 488 -12.01 4.02 -12.57
N SER A 489 -10.73 4.36 -12.71
CA SER A 489 -9.97 4.19 -13.95
C SER A 489 -9.45 2.75 -14.05
N THR A 490 -9.29 2.27 -15.26
CA THR A 490 -8.88 0.89 -15.56
C THR A 490 -7.47 0.80 -16.15
N SER A 491 -6.69 1.87 -16.09
CA SER A 491 -5.30 1.89 -16.55
C SER A 491 -4.44 0.92 -15.74
N ASN A 492 -3.62 0.12 -16.40
CA ASN A 492 -2.60 -0.75 -15.79
C ASN A 492 -1.19 -0.17 -15.97
N ARG A 493 -0.19 -0.80 -15.33
CA ARG A 493 1.19 -0.32 -15.33
C ARG A 493 1.85 -0.40 -16.70
N SER A 494 1.69 -1.50 -17.42
CA SER A 494 2.31 -1.70 -18.74
C SER A 494 1.85 -0.66 -19.76
N GLU A 495 0.55 -0.31 -19.75
CA GLU A 495 0.00 0.78 -20.60
C GLU A 495 0.51 2.15 -20.15
N ALA A 496 0.62 2.38 -18.82
CA ALA A 496 1.12 3.63 -18.26
C ALA A 496 2.59 3.86 -18.61
N ALA A 497 3.42 2.81 -18.66
CA ALA A 497 4.84 2.90 -19.00
C ALA A 497 5.07 3.46 -20.40
N VAL A 498 4.34 2.97 -21.39
CA VAL A 498 4.48 3.41 -22.79
C VAL A 498 3.51 4.54 -23.15
N GLY A 499 2.60 4.91 -22.25
CA GLY A 499 1.56 5.90 -22.49
C GLY A 499 0.53 5.46 -23.54
N TYR A 500 0.29 4.14 -23.64
CA TYR A 500 -0.73 3.55 -24.49
C TYR A 500 -2.11 3.71 -23.85
N ALA A 501 -2.54 4.95 -23.81
CA ALA A 501 -3.80 5.35 -23.21
C ALA A 501 -4.28 6.68 -23.80
N THR A 502 -5.60 6.86 -23.88
CA THR A 502 -6.21 8.12 -24.25
C THR A 502 -6.48 8.96 -23.00
N MET A 503 -5.78 10.09 -22.91
CA MET A 503 -6.01 11.05 -21.82
C MET A 503 -7.44 11.57 -21.85
N ASP A 504 -8.06 11.64 -20.66
CA ASP A 504 -9.46 12.04 -20.46
C ASP A 504 -10.49 11.08 -21.11
N GLY A 505 -10.03 9.90 -21.54
CA GLY A 505 -10.83 8.76 -22.01
C GLY A 505 -10.76 7.63 -20.97
N ASP A 506 -10.02 6.59 -21.31
CA ASP A 506 -9.75 5.42 -20.47
C ASP A 506 -8.96 5.74 -19.18
N THR A 507 -8.20 6.85 -19.17
CA THR A 507 -7.54 7.34 -17.96
C THR A 507 -8.45 8.15 -17.02
N SER A 508 -9.71 8.38 -17.39
CA SER A 508 -10.65 9.15 -16.57
C SER A 508 -11.00 8.40 -15.29
N GLY A 509 -10.81 9.04 -14.16
CA GLY A 509 -11.16 8.47 -12.86
C GLY A 509 -10.68 9.28 -11.67
N SER A 510 -11.24 8.97 -10.51
CA SER A 510 -10.81 9.49 -9.20
C SER A 510 -9.69 8.66 -8.58
N LEU A 511 -9.63 7.37 -8.94
CA LEU A 511 -8.71 6.37 -8.43
C LEU A 511 -8.43 5.33 -9.53
N SER A 512 -7.19 4.87 -9.62
CA SER A 512 -6.73 3.85 -10.57
C SER A 512 -6.23 2.61 -9.82
N PRO A 513 -7.11 1.68 -9.42
CA PRO A 513 -6.76 0.60 -8.49
C PRO A 513 -5.66 -0.34 -8.99
N ILE A 514 -5.55 -0.52 -10.32
CA ILE A 514 -4.64 -1.48 -10.96
C ILE A 514 -3.45 -0.82 -11.68
N ALA A 515 -3.27 0.51 -11.57
CA ALA A 515 -2.16 1.18 -12.25
C ALA A 515 -0.77 0.83 -11.68
N GLY A 516 -0.71 0.16 -10.54
CA GLY A 516 0.51 -0.38 -9.95
C GLY A 516 0.86 -1.81 -10.40
N ILE A 517 0.07 -2.44 -11.29
CA ILE A 517 0.27 -3.84 -11.70
C ILE A 517 0.40 -3.99 -13.21
N ASP A 518 1.26 -4.91 -13.65
CA ASP A 518 1.47 -5.20 -15.07
C ASP A 518 0.31 -6.01 -15.68
N LYS A 519 0.16 -5.88 -17.00
CA LYS A 519 -0.91 -6.51 -17.77
C LYS A 519 -0.82 -8.02 -17.76
N ASN A 520 0.40 -8.56 -17.81
CA ASN A 520 0.60 -10.01 -17.87
C ASN A 520 0.16 -10.68 -16.56
N PHE A 521 0.62 -10.13 -15.42
CA PHE A 521 0.15 -10.60 -14.11
C PHE A 521 -1.37 -10.45 -13.96
N LEU A 522 -1.94 -9.33 -14.40
CA LEU A 522 -3.39 -9.10 -14.31
C LEU A 522 -4.20 -10.16 -15.06
N ARG A 523 -3.75 -10.54 -16.26
CA ARG A 523 -4.36 -11.63 -17.06
C ARG A 523 -4.20 -12.99 -16.37
N HIS A 524 -3.03 -13.26 -15.78
CA HIS A 524 -2.79 -14.46 -14.99
C HIS A 524 -3.73 -14.50 -13.77
N TRP A 525 -3.82 -13.41 -13.03
CA TRP A 525 -4.70 -13.27 -11.88
C TRP A 525 -6.19 -13.49 -12.24
N LEU A 526 -6.67 -12.97 -13.38
CA LEU A 526 -8.04 -13.21 -13.83
C LEU A 526 -8.33 -14.68 -14.14
N ARG A 527 -7.36 -15.43 -14.68
CA ARG A 527 -7.49 -16.88 -14.89
C ARG A 527 -7.52 -17.62 -13.56
N TRP A 528 -6.68 -17.21 -12.64
CA TRP A 528 -6.71 -17.74 -11.27
C TRP A 528 -8.06 -17.45 -10.59
N MET A 529 -8.59 -16.24 -10.72
CA MET A 529 -9.91 -15.88 -10.21
C MET A 529 -11.04 -16.66 -10.87
N GLU A 530 -10.91 -17.04 -12.15
CA GLU A 530 -11.89 -17.90 -12.85
C GLU A 530 -11.93 -19.31 -12.27
N THR A 531 -10.77 -19.89 -11.97
CA THR A 531 -10.62 -21.33 -11.68
C THR A 531 -10.45 -21.66 -10.22
N THR A 532 -9.79 -20.84 -9.45
CA THR A 532 -9.39 -21.08 -8.06
C THR A 532 -9.97 -20.04 -7.12
N GLY A 533 -9.62 -18.78 -7.32
CA GLY A 533 -10.00 -17.65 -6.47
C GLY A 533 -9.35 -17.65 -5.08
N PRO A 534 -9.57 -16.58 -4.29
CA PRO A 534 -8.94 -16.43 -2.98
C PRO A 534 -9.48 -17.44 -1.96
N VAL A 535 -8.61 -17.88 -1.06
CA VAL A 535 -8.97 -18.73 0.06
C VAL A 535 -10.08 -18.08 0.88
N GLY A 536 -11.20 -18.81 1.04
CA GLY A 536 -12.39 -18.36 1.74
C GLY A 536 -13.44 -17.67 0.86
N PHE A 537 -13.13 -17.30 -0.40
CA PHE A 537 -14.06 -16.59 -1.30
C PHE A 537 -14.38 -17.35 -2.57
N GLY A 538 -13.50 -18.26 -3.01
CA GLY A 538 -13.67 -19.14 -4.15
C GLY A 538 -13.59 -18.46 -5.52
N ALA A 539 -13.76 -19.26 -6.54
CA ALA A 539 -13.65 -18.90 -7.95
C ALA A 539 -14.85 -18.09 -8.48
N ILE A 540 -14.63 -17.40 -9.60
CA ILE A 540 -15.66 -16.68 -10.37
C ILE A 540 -15.66 -17.22 -11.81
N PRO A 541 -16.31 -18.38 -12.09
CA PRO A 541 -16.24 -19.02 -13.41
C PRO A 541 -16.76 -18.17 -14.58
N ALA A 542 -17.60 -17.17 -14.29
CA ALA A 542 -18.10 -16.25 -15.30
C ALA A 542 -16.99 -15.41 -15.98
N LEU A 543 -15.79 -15.33 -15.40
CA LEU A 543 -14.63 -14.66 -16.01
C LEU A 543 -14.10 -15.38 -17.25
N ALA A 544 -14.52 -16.61 -17.51
CA ALA A 544 -14.17 -17.35 -18.73
C ALA A 544 -14.49 -16.56 -20.01
N VAL A 545 -15.55 -15.74 -20.01
CA VAL A 545 -15.91 -14.90 -21.17
C VAL A 545 -14.88 -13.82 -21.45
N ILE A 546 -14.16 -13.35 -20.43
CA ILE A 546 -13.08 -12.39 -20.57
C ILE A 546 -11.76 -13.08 -20.94
N ASN A 547 -11.43 -14.18 -20.25
CA ASN A 547 -10.14 -14.86 -20.40
C ASN A 547 -9.94 -15.54 -21.77
N ARG A 548 -11.04 -15.77 -22.51
CA ARG A 548 -11.00 -16.33 -23.86
C ARG A 548 -10.82 -15.28 -24.96
N GLN A 549 -10.91 -13.99 -24.62
CA GLN A 549 -10.76 -12.89 -25.60
C GLN A 549 -9.30 -12.49 -25.77
N ALA A 550 -8.91 -12.16 -26.98
CA ALA A 550 -7.65 -11.45 -27.23
C ALA A 550 -7.79 -9.98 -26.76
N PRO A 551 -6.75 -9.38 -26.18
CA PRO A 551 -6.77 -7.95 -25.83
C PRO A 551 -6.98 -7.07 -27.07
N THR A 552 -8.01 -6.22 -27.02
CA THR A 552 -8.30 -5.25 -28.08
C THR A 552 -9.04 -4.05 -27.49
N ALA A 553 -8.72 -2.86 -27.97
CA ALA A 553 -9.38 -1.62 -27.53
C ALA A 553 -10.69 -1.34 -28.29
N GLU A 554 -11.02 -2.06 -29.37
CA GLU A 554 -12.20 -1.85 -30.26
C GLU A 554 -12.41 -0.38 -30.66
N LEU A 555 -11.33 0.33 -30.94
CA LEU A 555 -11.36 1.74 -31.32
C LEU A 555 -11.33 1.95 -32.85
N ARG A 556 -11.00 0.91 -33.61
CA ARG A 556 -10.96 0.94 -35.07
C ARG A 556 -12.21 0.26 -35.72
N PRO A 557 -12.52 0.53 -36.97
CA PRO A 557 -13.64 -0.10 -37.66
C PRO A 557 -13.57 -1.62 -37.64
N PRO A 558 -14.73 -2.33 -37.62
CA PRO A 558 -14.78 -3.78 -37.72
C PRO A 558 -14.08 -4.25 -39.02
N GLY A 559 -13.07 -5.13 -38.87
CA GLY A 559 -12.25 -5.63 -40.00
C GLY A 559 -10.79 -5.20 -39.96
N ALA A 560 -10.43 -4.17 -39.23
CA ALA A 560 -9.04 -3.87 -38.87
C ALA A 560 -8.69 -4.70 -37.60
N LEU A 561 -8.39 -6.00 -37.80
CA LEU A 561 -7.96 -6.91 -36.72
C LEU A 561 -6.56 -6.47 -36.28
N GLN A 562 -6.50 -5.61 -35.28
CA GLN A 562 -5.26 -5.19 -34.64
C GLN A 562 -5.41 -5.41 -33.12
N THR A 563 -4.43 -6.06 -32.54
CA THR A 563 -4.34 -6.24 -31.08
C THR A 563 -3.42 -5.18 -30.48
N ASP A 564 -3.54 -4.97 -29.17
CA ASP A 564 -2.62 -4.08 -28.45
C ASP A 564 -1.16 -4.54 -28.59
N GLU A 565 -0.93 -5.86 -28.68
CA GLU A 565 0.40 -6.44 -28.86
C GLU A 565 0.99 -6.16 -30.26
N ASP A 566 0.17 -6.00 -31.29
CA ASP A 566 0.62 -5.59 -32.64
C ASP A 566 1.09 -4.13 -32.64
N ASP A 567 0.40 -3.27 -31.91
CA ASP A 567 0.77 -1.85 -31.78
C ASP A 567 2.02 -1.66 -30.90
N LEU A 568 2.23 -2.50 -29.88
CA LEU A 568 3.30 -2.40 -28.92
C LEU A 568 4.36 -3.48 -29.13
N MET A 569 4.19 -4.58 -28.44
CA MET A 569 4.98 -5.81 -28.41
C MET A 569 4.26 -6.84 -27.52
N PRO A 570 4.65 -8.12 -27.52
CA PRO A 570 4.10 -9.10 -26.56
C PRO A 570 4.23 -8.59 -25.11
N TYR A 571 3.16 -8.73 -24.32
CA TYR A 571 3.11 -8.17 -22.96
C TYR A 571 4.15 -8.74 -22.01
N ASP A 572 4.52 -10.02 -22.16
CA ASP A 572 5.61 -10.64 -21.38
C ASP A 572 6.98 -9.98 -21.64
N LEU A 573 7.22 -9.60 -22.88
CA LEU A 573 8.43 -8.84 -23.27
C LEU A 573 8.32 -7.38 -22.78
N LEU A 574 7.16 -6.73 -22.93
CA LEU A 574 6.95 -5.35 -22.48
C LEU A 574 7.24 -5.21 -20.99
N ASP A 575 6.72 -6.12 -20.16
CA ASP A 575 6.91 -6.10 -18.71
C ASP A 575 8.39 -6.38 -18.34
N ALA A 576 9.10 -7.25 -19.08
CA ALA A 576 10.51 -7.48 -18.87
C ALA A 576 11.38 -6.27 -19.25
N VAL A 577 11.05 -5.60 -20.38
CA VAL A 577 11.71 -4.36 -20.81
C VAL A 577 11.45 -3.22 -19.83
N GLU A 578 10.21 -3.06 -19.38
CA GLU A 578 9.80 -2.08 -18.36
C GLU A 578 10.62 -2.24 -17.07
N ARG A 579 10.71 -3.46 -16.57
CA ARG A 579 11.48 -3.78 -15.36
C ARG A 579 12.96 -3.42 -15.53
N ALA A 580 13.58 -3.86 -16.61
CA ALA A 580 14.97 -3.58 -16.87
C ALA A 580 15.24 -2.07 -17.06
N ALA A 581 14.39 -1.36 -17.83
CA ALA A 581 14.59 0.05 -18.14
C ALA A 581 14.22 0.98 -16.98
N ILE A 582 13.10 0.69 -16.27
CA ILE A 582 12.54 1.63 -15.28
C ILE A 582 12.96 1.29 -13.86
N ARG A 583 12.83 0.03 -13.42
CA ARG A 583 13.25 -0.38 -12.08
C ARG A 583 14.78 -0.45 -12.00
N ASP A 584 15.41 -1.17 -12.92
CA ASP A 584 16.85 -1.49 -12.85
C ASP A 584 17.71 -0.39 -13.52
N LYS A 585 17.09 0.59 -14.20
CA LYS A 585 17.75 1.77 -14.83
C LYS A 585 18.73 1.44 -15.95
N HIS A 586 18.54 0.32 -16.65
CA HIS A 586 19.36 -0.06 -17.78
C HIS A 586 19.10 0.81 -19.02
N ALA A 587 20.18 1.13 -19.74
CA ALA A 587 20.15 1.85 -21.01
C ALA A 587 19.64 0.94 -22.15
N PRO A 588 19.21 1.51 -23.31
CA PRO A 588 18.64 0.74 -24.43
C PRO A 588 19.48 -0.46 -24.87
N MET A 589 20.80 -0.30 -24.97
CA MET A 589 21.73 -1.35 -25.37
C MET A 589 21.77 -2.50 -24.33
N GLU A 590 21.79 -2.15 -23.04
CA GLU A 590 21.83 -3.14 -21.94
C GLU A 590 20.52 -3.92 -21.89
N VAL A 591 19.36 -3.22 -22.01
CA VAL A 591 18.05 -3.87 -22.08
C VAL A 591 17.99 -4.85 -23.25
N TRP A 592 18.43 -4.45 -24.45
CA TRP A 592 18.47 -5.33 -25.62
C TRP A 592 19.32 -6.58 -25.38
N GLN A 593 20.49 -6.43 -24.77
CA GLN A 593 21.37 -7.55 -24.42
C GLN A 593 20.72 -8.49 -23.41
N LEU A 594 20.01 -7.95 -22.40
CA LEU A 594 19.29 -8.72 -21.38
C LEU A 594 18.10 -9.49 -21.95
N MET A 595 17.41 -8.93 -22.96
CA MET A 595 16.22 -9.57 -23.55
C MET A 595 16.58 -10.74 -24.48
N GLN A 596 17.76 -10.76 -25.12
CA GLN A 596 18.14 -11.82 -26.05
C GLN A 596 18.13 -13.23 -25.42
N PRO A 597 18.78 -13.49 -24.26
CA PRO A 597 18.72 -14.80 -23.63
C PRO A 597 17.35 -15.11 -22.98
N GLN A 598 16.58 -14.09 -22.61
CA GLN A 598 15.27 -14.28 -21.99
C GLN A 598 14.18 -14.62 -23.00
N PHE A 599 14.28 -14.11 -24.23
CA PHE A 599 13.32 -14.28 -25.32
C PHE A 599 13.96 -14.84 -26.59
N PRO A 600 14.52 -16.07 -26.54
CA PRO A 600 15.24 -16.67 -27.67
C PRO A 600 14.35 -16.98 -28.87
N GLN A 601 13.04 -16.94 -28.72
CA GLN A 601 12.07 -17.10 -29.81
C GLN A 601 12.03 -15.92 -30.77
N PHE A 602 12.56 -14.74 -30.39
CA PHE A 602 12.60 -13.56 -31.23
C PHE A 602 14.03 -13.30 -31.74
N SER A 603 14.15 -12.77 -32.95
CA SER A 603 15.45 -12.39 -33.47
C SER A 603 16.03 -11.17 -32.74
N PRO A 604 17.39 -11.04 -32.64
CA PRO A 604 18.00 -9.83 -32.06
C PRO A 604 17.53 -8.53 -32.72
N ALA A 605 17.31 -8.53 -34.03
CA ALA A 605 16.81 -7.38 -34.77
C ALA A 605 15.39 -7.00 -34.36
N GLN A 606 14.51 -7.99 -34.19
CA GLN A 606 13.14 -7.75 -33.73
C GLN A 606 13.12 -7.21 -32.31
N LEU A 607 13.92 -7.76 -31.41
CA LEU A 607 14.06 -7.27 -30.03
C LEU A 607 14.56 -5.81 -30.01
N ALA A 608 15.51 -5.45 -30.87
CA ALA A 608 16.03 -4.08 -30.95
C ALA A 608 14.93 -3.08 -31.36
N VAL A 609 14.07 -3.44 -32.33
CA VAL A 609 12.93 -2.60 -32.75
C VAL A 609 11.96 -2.36 -31.59
N TRP A 610 11.66 -3.39 -30.79
CA TRP A 610 10.74 -3.26 -29.66
C TRP A 610 11.36 -2.48 -28.49
N VAL A 611 12.64 -2.71 -28.18
CA VAL A 611 13.36 -1.91 -27.15
C VAL A 611 13.42 -0.44 -27.56
N GLU A 612 13.75 -0.13 -28.83
CA GLU A 612 13.71 1.23 -29.35
C GLU A 612 12.31 1.85 -29.22
N ARG A 613 11.26 1.12 -29.62
CA ARG A 613 9.86 1.57 -29.50
C ARG A 613 9.52 1.91 -28.05
N PHE A 614 9.91 1.05 -27.09
CA PHE A 614 9.68 1.29 -25.67
C PHE A 614 10.31 2.61 -25.22
N PHE A 615 11.61 2.81 -25.45
CA PHE A 615 12.30 4.02 -24.99
C PHE A 615 11.79 5.30 -25.66
N CYS A 616 11.41 5.24 -26.92
CA CYS A 616 10.75 6.34 -27.63
C CYS A 616 9.40 6.70 -27.00
N LEU A 617 8.57 5.70 -26.70
CA LEU A 617 7.27 5.91 -26.09
C LEU A 617 7.40 6.37 -24.63
N TRP A 618 8.27 5.74 -23.85
CA TRP A 618 8.55 6.11 -22.47
C TRP A 618 8.96 7.58 -22.36
N SER A 619 9.97 8.02 -23.11
CA SER A 619 10.46 9.40 -23.06
C SER A 619 9.43 10.43 -23.52
N ARG A 620 8.66 10.12 -24.56
CA ARG A 620 7.69 11.04 -25.19
C ARG A 620 6.41 11.23 -24.37
N ASN A 621 5.99 10.19 -23.63
CA ASN A 621 4.68 10.12 -22.98
C ASN A 621 4.69 10.42 -21.48
N GLN A 622 5.78 10.98 -20.92
CA GLN A 622 5.86 11.30 -19.49
C GLN A 622 4.74 12.23 -19.02
N TRP A 623 4.33 13.20 -19.84
CA TRP A 623 3.23 14.11 -19.52
C TRP A 623 1.89 13.39 -19.31
N LYS A 624 1.68 12.23 -19.95
CA LYS A 624 0.49 11.40 -19.72
C LYS A 624 0.53 10.81 -18.32
N ARG A 625 1.67 10.24 -17.94
CA ARG A 625 1.87 9.63 -16.62
C ARG A 625 1.62 10.60 -15.46
N GLU A 626 1.99 11.87 -15.61
CA GLU A 626 1.71 12.93 -14.61
C GLU A 626 0.21 13.21 -14.40
N ARG A 627 -0.65 12.76 -15.30
CA ARG A 627 -2.09 13.02 -15.30
C ARG A 627 -2.95 11.81 -14.91
N TYR A 628 -2.33 10.67 -14.62
CA TYR A 628 -3.07 9.50 -14.14
C TYR A 628 -3.71 9.78 -12.79
N ALA A 629 -4.88 9.15 -12.54
CA ALA A 629 -5.50 9.14 -11.23
C ALA A 629 -4.57 8.47 -10.20
N PRO A 630 -4.67 8.83 -8.89
CA PRO A 630 -3.91 8.17 -7.85
C PRO A 630 -4.05 6.64 -7.91
N SER A 631 -2.94 5.93 -7.71
CA SER A 631 -2.91 4.47 -7.69
C SER A 631 -2.42 3.93 -6.35
N PHE A 632 -2.64 2.65 -6.10
CA PHE A 632 -2.07 1.95 -4.97
C PHE A 632 -0.64 1.52 -5.26
N HIS A 633 0.22 1.67 -4.27
CA HIS A 633 1.58 1.14 -4.31
C HIS A 633 1.54 -0.36 -3.98
N LEU A 634 2.09 -1.19 -4.85
CA LEU A 634 2.08 -2.66 -4.73
C LEU A 634 3.48 -3.28 -4.70
N ASP A 635 4.44 -2.65 -5.38
CA ASP A 635 5.82 -3.13 -5.50
C ASP A 635 6.82 -2.01 -5.86
N ASP A 636 8.09 -2.38 -6.04
CA ASP A 636 9.19 -1.49 -6.44
C ASP A 636 9.20 -1.16 -7.95
N GLU A 637 8.23 -1.66 -8.71
CA GLU A 637 8.02 -1.35 -10.13
C GLU A 637 6.95 -0.25 -10.33
N ASN A 638 6.47 0.36 -9.27
CA ASN A 638 5.43 1.40 -9.33
C ASN A 638 5.86 2.61 -10.17
N LEU A 639 4.92 3.15 -10.96
CA LEU A 639 5.17 4.27 -11.87
C LEU A 639 4.58 5.61 -11.41
N ASP A 640 3.99 5.70 -10.20
CA ASP A 640 3.43 6.97 -9.72
C ASP A 640 4.52 8.05 -9.65
N PRO A 641 4.43 9.13 -10.45
CA PRO A 641 5.47 10.15 -10.53
C PRO A 641 5.62 10.98 -9.25
N LYS A 642 4.61 10.98 -8.38
CA LYS A 642 4.62 11.75 -7.14
C LYS A 642 5.30 11.00 -6.00
N THR A 643 5.25 9.67 -6.02
CA THR A 643 5.67 8.86 -4.88
C THR A 643 6.83 7.93 -5.17
N TRP A 644 7.02 7.47 -6.42
CA TRP A 644 7.99 6.41 -6.70
C TRP A 644 8.90 6.71 -7.87
N CYS A 645 8.36 6.77 -9.11
CA CYS A 645 9.16 6.88 -10.32
C CYS A 645 9.13 8.31 -10.86
N ARG A 646 10.10 9.14 -10.46
CA ARG A 646 10.26 10.49 -11.00
C ARG A 646 11.09 10.46 -12.28
N TRP A 647 10.57 11.07 -13.34
CA TRP A 647 11.23 11.19 -14.64
C TRP A 647 10.94 12.56 -15.26
N PRO A 648 11.88 13.18 -15.98
CA PRO A 648 11.63 14.48 -16.59
C PRO A 648 10.51 14.40 -17.64
N ILE A 649 9.58 15.34 -17.60
CA ILE A 649 8.49 15.43 -18.59
C ILE A 649 9.06 15.76 -19.98
N LEU A 650 10.07 16.61 -20.04
CA LEU A 650 10.80 16.98 -21.24
C LEU A 650 12.23 16.43 -21.14
N SER A 651 12.66 15.67 -22.15
CA SER A 651 14.00 15.08 -22.23
C SER A 651 14.47 15.01 -23.69
N GLY A 652 15.76 14.73 -23.88
CA GLY A 652 16.34 14.46 -25.19
C GLY A 652 15.97 13.08 -25.79
N GLY A 653 15.34 12.20 -25.01
CA GLY A 653 14.71 10.96 -25.51
C GLY A 653 15.62 9.81 -25.89
N PHE A 654 16.78 9.65 -25.31
CA PHE A 654 17.71 8.55 -25.58
C PHE A 654 18.27 8.52 -27.03
N GLU A 655 18.34 9.65 -27.71
CA GLU A 655 18.69 9.70 -29.13
C GLU A 655 20.02 9.00 -29.45
N VAL A 656 21.07 9.29 -28.67
CA VAL A 656 22.42 8.72 -28.85
C VAL A 656 22.45 7.23 -28.58
N GLU A 657 21.84 6.80 -27.48
CA GLU A 657 21.77 5.39 -27.05
C GLU A 657 20.97 4.54 -28.04
N LEU A 658 19.91 5.11 -28.64
CA LEU A 658 19.11 4.43 -29.65
C LEU A 658 19.88 4.34 -31.01
N GLU A 659 20.71 5.32 -31.36
CA GLU A 659 21.60 5.19 -32.52
C GLU A 659 22.64 4.08 -32.33
N GLU A 660 23.19 3.93 -31.13
CA GLU A 660 24.11 2.85 -30.80
C GLU A 660 23.42 1.48 -30.91
N LEU A 661 22.20 1.35 -30.39
CA LEU A 661 21.39 0.15 -30.50
C LEU A 661 21.13 -0.25 -31.97
N ARG A 662 20.70 0.70 -32.80
CA ARG A 662 20.45 0.45 -34.24
C ARG A 662 21.70 -0.04 -34.95
N ARG A 663 22.87 0.58 -34.70
CA ARG A 663 24.16 0.16 -35.26
C ARG A 663 24.52 -1.25 -34.84
N ALA A 664 24.37 -1.60 -33.57
CA ALA A 664 24.71 -2.93 -33.05
C ALA A 664 23.75 -4.02 -33.58
N ALA A 665 22.48 -3.71 -33.73
CA ALA A 665 21.49 -4.63 -34.28
C ALA A 665 21.56 -4.81 -35.80
N GLY A 666 22.42 -4.06 -36.51
CA GLY A 666 22.52 -4.08 -37.97
C GLY A 666 21.28 -3.46 -38.67
N SER A 667 20.51 -2.65 -37.94
CA SER A 667 19.32 -1.99 -38.48
C SER A 667 19.71 -0.70 -39.19
N VAL A 668 19.32 -0.55 -40.44
CA VAL A 668 19.46 0.72 -41.18
C VAL A 668 18.40 1.70 -40.65
N PRO A 669 18.70 2.99 -40.41
CA PRO A 669 17.69 3.98 -40.00
C PRO A 669 16.57 4.04 -41.04
N SER A 670 15.33 3.91 -40.59
CA SER A 670 14.13 4.11 -41.42
C SER A 670 13.88 5.59 -41.68
#